data_ac1d8ca6413c7cc42a9f138486d374d3
#
_entry.id   ac1d8ca6413c7cc42a9f138486d374d3
#
_cell.length_a   1.000
_cell.length_b   1.000
_cell.length_c   1.000
_cell.angle_alpha   90.00
_cell.angle_beta   90.00
_cell.angle_gamma   90.00
#
_symmetry.space_group_name_H-M   'P 1'
#
loop_
_entity.id
_entity.type
_entity.pdbx_description
1 polymer ?
#
loop_
_entity_poly.entity_id
_entity_poly.type
_entity_poly.pdbx_seq_one_letter_code
_entity_poly.pdbx_strand_id
1 'polypeptide(L)'
;MRKFLKYLFIGLTSLFLLLLLVVQFFGGSITQSVIKSINSSLVSDIEVGRAELSLLSSFPNLSVNLEDVEVGGSDGSLLLESDKVSCRIGLSSLFGKTHIKRIYIEGGGLHIIIDEDGNPNYLIAGATPVGEEPSQESGTELSIDDARLRNIELIYENKQLDNTSVLNLDWADFSGDFDKSIYQLTSEALAEVKFIESKGSRYLMGTYLKLDAQTLVDTEEDFYQFERFNLGLDLLNLELTGGIRLTDDGMDLDIKFGTEEGRLTDLIRLIPDDYLGPLAQLESRGNWSLTGSVLGPYTERLSPAINANVSFGDGRLSSPMIDARARDIAFEASLTNGDLQRMSSTVLSISDFSGEFDGEPFALQARVENLDDPRLDLVVNGKIALGALPGLLPLDNIAGGRGFLQVQDLQLSGRYEDMLRPRQMGRVNASGRLRLDRAGFEINERPIRLPSGSLTIDDNQMTMRELVVEAPGTVLEFTGEATNLIPVLFADSLNSQDAALEFRAMMVARNLDLDELFQLYGATDEEVEAAEATGQGDSLRRRNVAEQARLTDLLRGRFEVQVDEWNYDKLEGENFTGQLEFDERGMLLRGQTEAMDGNFQLDGRMYFQPNQRISARVTANQVDVTDFFEQSNNFGQEVLTSDNLRGNLDSKMAIEVYFDEAGYIDYDRLHILAGIGIYDGELRNFEMLENFAAFLKTRDLERVRFSQLENYLEIKNGSVSIPTMFIQSSAMNMTISGDHTFENYIDYNIKVNASQVLANKIGRHDSDLSLLRARRNGFFNMYFKIFGPLDTFTYERAKREVKSDFRRSEAHRQAIRESLERRFGTVIQMVEEPTDWLDADESIFEPGTDGEMEFELQGGGGE
;
A
#
# COMPACT_ATOMS: atom_id res chain seq x y z
N MET A 1 -35.40 4.68 85.89
CA MET A 1 -34.69 4.63 84.59
C MET A 1 -33.75 3.42 84.50
N ARG A 2 -32.68 3.22 85.32
CA ARG A 2 -31.79 2.06 85.26
C ARG A 2 -32.47 0.67 85.32
N LYS A 3 -33.49 0.48 86.15
CA LYS A 3 -34.22 -0.80 86.24
C LYS A 3 -35.10 -1.06 85.00
N PHE A 4 -35.76 -0.02 84.48
CA PHE A 4 -36.46 -0.11 83.17
C PHE A 4 -35.57 -0.48 82.01
N LEU A 5 -34.43 0.16 81.85
CA LEU A 5 -33.43 -0.15 80.84
C LEU A 5 -32.87 -1.58 80.95
N LYS A 6 -32.67 -2.05 82.16
CA LYS A 6 -32.23 -3.43 82.43
C LYS A 6 -33.30 -4.49 82.02
N TYR A 7 -34.58 -4.26 82.35
CA TYR A 7 -35.66 -5.17 81.92
C TYR A 7 -35.94 -5.09 80.44
N LEU A 8 -35.83 -3.93 79.87
CA LEU A 8 -35.94 -3.75 78.46
C LEU A 8 -34.78 -4.45 77.67
N PHE A 9 -33.55 -4.35 78.19
CA PHE A 9 -32.39 -5.08 77.65
C PHE A 9 -32.57 -6.61 77.77
N ILE A 10 -32.99 -7.08 78.94
CA ILE A 10 -33.27 -8.53 79.14
C ILE A 10 -34.38 -9.02 78.23
N GLY A 11 -35.46 -8.24 78.08
CA GLY A 11 -36.56 -8.57 77.18
C GLY A 11 -36.11 -8.64 75.70
N LEU A 12 -35.36 -7.67 75.27
CA LEU A 12 -34.77 -7.64 73.90
C LEU A 12 -33.81 -8.80 73.72
N THR A 13 -32.92 -9.09 74.62
CA THR A 13 -31.97 -10.22 74.55
C THR A 13 -32.70 -11.56 74.52
N SER A 14 -33.77 -11.72 75.39
CA SER A 14 -34.63 -12.91 75.38
C SER A 14 -35.34 -13.11 74.06
N LEU A 15 -35.89 -12.02 73.49
CA LEU A 15 -36.58 -12.02 72.20
C LEU A 15 -35.58 -12.41 71.09
N PHE A 16 -34.38 -11.85 71.12
CA PHE A 16 -33.35 -12.16 70.18
C PHE A 16 -32.94 -13.65 70.28
N LEU A 17 -32.68 -14.18 71.47
CA LEU A 17 -32.40 -15.60 71.71
C LEU A 17 -33.55 -16.52 71.29
N LEU A 18 -34.79 -16.10 71.48
CA LEU A 18 -35.96 -16.82 71.02
C LEU A 18 -36.04 -16.89 69.52
N LEU A 19 -35.81 -15.76 68.88
CA LEU A 19 -35.70 -15.68 67.35
C LEU A 19 -34.56 -16.53 66.77
N LEU A 20 -33.43 -16.58 67.48
CA LEU A 20 -32.31 -17.46 67.09
C LEU A 20 -32.71 -18.97 67.21
N LEU A 21 -33.43 -19.34 68.28
CA LEU A 21 -33.93 -20.69 68.48
C LEU A 21 -34.94 -21.08 67.37
N VAL A 22 -35.86 -20.15 67.03
CA VAL A 22 -36.84 -20.35 65.97
C VAL A 22 -36.13 -20.60 64.66
N VAL A 23 -35.11 -19.77 64.30
CA VAL A 23 -34.30 -19.93 63.01
C VAL A 23 -33.56 -21.28 63.07
N GLN A 24 -33.02 -21.67 64.24
CA GLN A 24 -32.19 -22.89 64.30
C GLN A 24 -33.09 -24.16 64.25
N PHE A 25 -34.30 -24.16 64.78
CA PHE A 25 -35.15 -25.35 64.81
C PHE A 25 -36.15 -25.40 63.62
N PHE A 26 -36.59 -24.27 63.11
CA PHE A 26 -37.58 -24.17 62.05
C PHE A 26 -37.04 -23.59 60.74
N GLY A 27 -35.74 -23.24 60.68
CA GLY A 27 -35.10 -22.60 59.50
C GLY A 27 -35.34 -23.40 58.25
N GLY A 28 -35.12 -24.68 58.21
CA GLY A 28 -35.33 -25.52 57.03
C GLY A 28 -36.78 -25.55 56.53
N SER A 29 -37.74 -25.62 57.51
CA SER A 29 -39.16 -25.58 57.17
C SER A 29 -39.60 -24.19 56.66
N ILE A 30 -39.05 -23.12 57.20
CA ILE A 30 -39.35 -21.74 56.80
C ILE A 30 -38.74 -21.54 55.34
N THR A 31 -37.53 -21.96 55.12
CA THR A 31 -36.89 -21.86 53.82
C THR A 31 -37.68 -22.61 52.75
N GLN A 32 -38.04 -23.85 53.00
CA GLN A 32 -38.89 -24.64 52.07
C GLN A 32 -40.23 -24.01 51.81
N SER A 33 -40.84 -23.42 52.84
CA SER A 33 -42.15 -22.70 52.71
C SER A 33 -41.98 -21.43 51.86
N VAL A 34 -40.86 -20.71 52.01
CA VAL A 34 -40.53 -19.52 51.20
C VAL A 34 -40.33 -19.92 49.77
N ILE A 35 -39.51 -20.94 49.49
CA ILE A 35 -39.28 -21.43 48.11
C ILE A 35 -40.57 -21.91 47.48
N LYS A 36 -41.35 -22.68 48.19
CA LYS A 36 -42.69 -23.13 47.74
C LYS A 36 -43.64 -21.96 47.46
N SER A 37 -43.63 -20.95 48.32
CA SER A 37 -44.45 -19.75 48.14
C SER A 37 -44.01 -18.96 46.90
N ILE A 38 -42.70 -18.82 46.68
CA ILE A 38 -42.13 -18.19 45.47
C ILE A 38 -42.55 -18.98 44.23
N ASN A 39 -42.28 -20.29 44.19
CA ASN A 39 -42.63 -21.15 43.03
C ASN A 39 -44.16 -21.14 42.77
N SER A 40 -45.01 -21.07 43.80
CA SER A 40 -46.44 -20.98 43.56
C SER A 40 -46.92 -19.63 43.00
N SER A 41 -46.08 -18.62 43.07
CA SER A 41 -46.37 -17.26 42.56
C SER A 41 -45.71 -17.01 41.17
N LEU A 42 -44.97 -17.96 40.68
CA LEU A 42 -44.27 -17.88 39.41
C LEU A 42 -44.86 -18.86 38.39
N VAL A 43 -44.73 -18.52 37.12
CA VAL A 43 -45.06 -19.38 35.96
C VAL A 43 -43.95 -20.42 35.73
N SER A 44 -42.72 -20.10 36.12
CA SER A 44 -41.54 -20.93 35.96
C SER A 44 -41.00 -21.43 37.28
N ASP A 45 -40.39 -22.60 37.33
CA ASP A 45 -39.78 -23.16 38.52
C ASP A 45 -38.42 -22.52 38.80
N ILE A 46 -38.12 -22.35 40.12
CA ILE A 46 -36.81 -21.99 40.61
C ILE A 46 -36.15 -23.26 41.12
N GLU A 47 -35.00 -23.61 40.58
CA GLU A 47 -34.14 -24.67 41.05
C GLU A 47 -33.06 -24.08 41.98
N VAL A 48 -32.81 -24.73 43.14
CA VAL A 48 -31.89 -24.23 44.16
C VAL A 48 -31.07 -25.42 44.69
N GLY A 49 -29.74 -25.32 44.56
CA GLY A 49 -28.85 -26.34 45.08
C GLY A 49 -28.82 -26.40 46.60
N ARG A 50 -28.71 -25.26 47.27
CA ARG A 50 -28.71 -25.14 48.73
C ARG A 50 -29.42 -23.85 49.17
N ALA A 51 -30.14 -23.97 50.30
CA ALA A 51 -30.82 -22.85 50.89
C ALA A 51 -30.58 -22.76 52.42
N GLU A 52 -30.19 -21.59 52.88
CA GLU A 52 -29.91 -21.31 54.30
C GLU A 52 -30.63 -20.06 54.80
N LEU A 53 -31.20 -20.13 55.98
CA LEU A 53 -31.80 -19.03 56.71
C LEU A 53 -30.84 -18.47 57.75
N SER A 54 -30.59 -17.17 57.77
CA SER A 54 -29.72 -16.49 58.73
C SER A 54 -30.41 -15.28 59.33
N LEU A 55 -30.32 -15.14 60.68
CA LEU A 55 -30.78 -13.97 61.40
C LEU A 55 -29.61 -13.08 61.85
N LEU A 56 -28.45 -13.70 62.12
CA LEU A 56 -27.30 -12.98 62.70
C LEU A 56 -26.66 -12.00 61.78
N SER A 57 -26.56 -12.37 60.49
CA SER A 57 -25.89 -11.56 59.48
C SER A 57 -26.70 -10.32 59.05
N SER A 58 -27.99 -10.26 59.35
CA SER A 58 -28.89 -9.22 58.83
C SER A 58 -29.85 -8.64 59.88
N PHE A 59 -29.62 -8.92 61.19
CA PHE A 59 -30.50 -8.42 62.28
C PHE A 59 -30.75 -6.91 62.17
N PRO A 60 -32.02 -6.42 62.32
CA PRO A 60 -33.24 -7.12 62.76
C PRO A 60 -34.03 -7.80 61.59
N ASN A 61 -33.47 -7.93 60.37
CA ASN A 61 -34.11 -8.65 59.30
C ASN A 61 -33.68 -10.12 59.23
N LEU A 62 -34.43 -10.94 58.55
CA LEU A 62 -34.06 -12.29 58.15
C LEU A 62 -33.34 -12.27 56.81
N SER A 63 -32.32 -13.10 56.60
CA SER A 63 -31.72 -13.34 55.29
C SER A 63 -31.92 -14.78 54.87
N VAL A 64 -32.47 -15.00 53.72
CA VAL A 64 -32.52 -16.28 53.02
C VAL A 64 -31.40 -16.26 52.00
N ASN A 65 -30.43 -17.15 52.13
CA ASN A 65 -29.34 -17.31 51.16
C ASN A 65 -29.59 -18.59 50.39
N LEU A 66 -29.59 -18.48 49.08
CA LEU A 66 -29.72 -19.55 48.09
C LEU A 66 -28.42 -19.66 47.33
N GLU A 67 -27.89 -20.88 47.17
CA GLU A 67 -26.67 -21.17 46.39
C GLU A 67 -27.06 -22.04 45.20
N ASP A 68 -26.34 -21.87 44.07
CA ASP A 68 -26.58 -22.57 42.81
C ASP A 68 -28.06 -22.43 42.38
N VAL A 69 -28.44 -21.21 42.03
CA VAL A 69 -29.82 -20.84 41.70
C VAL A 69 -30.01 -20.76 40.21
N GLU A 70 -30.99 -21.50 39.71
CA GLU A 70 -31.45 -21.40 38.33
C GLU A 70 -32.91 -20.97 38.27
N VAL A 71 -33.20 -20.00 37.39
CA VAL A 71 -34.57 -19.51 37.16
C VAL A 71 -34.89 -19.60 35.68
N GLY A 72 -35.94 -20.36 35.37
CA GLY A 72 -36.45 -20.44 34.01
C GLY A 72 -37.22 -19.18 33.61
N GLY A 73 -37.17 -18.83 32.36
CA GLY A 73 -37.99 -17.78 31.75
C GLY A 73 -39.41 -18.25 31.45
N SER A 74 -40.32 -17.32 31.17
CA SER A 74 -41.71 -17.60 30.81
C SER A 74 -41.84 -18.40 29.49
N ASP A 75 -40.82 -18.37 28.66
CA ASP A 75 -40.69 -19.10 27.39
C ASP A 75 -39.95 -20.46 27.54
N GLY A 76 -39.52 -20.82 28.77
CA GLY A 76 -38.75 -22.00 29.09
C GLY A 76 -37.23 -21.85 28.81
N SER A 77 -36.77 -20.68 28.42
CA SER A 77 -35.33 -20.37 28.35
C SER A 77 -34.75 -20.17 29.76
N LEU A 78 -33.41 -20.19 29.88
CA LEU A 78 -32.74 -19.81 31.13
C LEU A 78 -32.81 -18.28 31.26
N LEU A 79 -33.45 -17.78 32.37
CA LEU A 79 -33.51 -16.35 32.69
C LEU A 79 -32.32 -15.92 33.56
N LEU A 80 -32.09 -16.67 34.66
CA LEU A 80 -31.03 -16.38 35.62
C LEU A 80 -30.35 -17.65 36.05
N GLU A 81 -29.03 -17.64 36.00
CA GLU A 81 -28.12 -18.57 36.68
C GLU A 81 -27.27 -17.77 37.66
N SER A 82 -27.18 -18.18 38.93
CA SER A 82 -26.39 -17.42 39.89
C SER A 82 -25.78 -18.31 40.95
N ASP A 83 -24.50 -18.05 41.27
CA ASP A 83 -23.78 -18.71 42.34
C ASP A 83 -24.48 -18.48 43.69
N LYS A 84 -25.05 -17.26 43.89
CA LYS A 84 -25.67 -16.90 45.14
C LYS A 84 -26.76 -15.83 44.99
N VAL A 85 -27.93 -16.12 45.52
CA VAL A 85 -29.01 -15.17 45.69
C VAL A 85 -29.31 -15.01 47.17
N SER A 86 -29.30 -13.78 47.69
CA SER A 86 -29.63 -13.47 49.09
C SER A 86 -30.80 -12.51 49.17
N CYS A 87 -31.86 -12.92 49.82
CA CYS A 87 -33.05 -12.10 50.04
C CYS A 87 -33.11 -11.63 51.50
N ARG A 88 -33.18 -10.31 51.75
CA ARG A 88 -33.44 -9.75 53.09
C ARG A 88 -34.91 -9.50 53.24
N ILE A 89 -35.50 -10.14 54.26
CA ILE A 89 -36.93 -10.11 54.51
C ILE A 89 -37.16 -9.38 55.86
N GLY A 90 -38.11 -8.47 55.93
CA GLY A 90 -38.45 -7.79 57.16
C GLY A 90 -39.11 -8.76 58.17
N LEU A 91 -38.77 -8.62 59.48
CA LEU A 91 -39.42 -9.44 60.52
C LEU A 91 -40.92 -9.38 60.51
N SER A 92 -41.54 -8.30 60.06
CA SER A 92 -42.99 -8.17 59.89
C SER A 92 -43.58 -9.21 58.95
N SER A 93 -42.75 -9.68 57.92
CA SER A 93 -43.14 -10.70 56.93
C SER A 93 -43.42 -12.10 57.60
N LEU A 94 -42.99 -12.32 58.82
CA LEU A 94 -43.33 -13.55 59.61
C LEU A 94 -44.75 -13.57 60.07
N PHE A 95 -45.44 -12.42 60.08
CA PHE A 95 -46.76 -12.22 60.60
C PHE A 95 -47.79 -11.64 59.61
N GLY A 96 -47.46 -11.50 58.39
CA GLY A 96 -48.30 -10.89 57.37
C GLY A 96 -47.71 -10.95 55.98
N LYS A 97 -47.90 -9.91 55.15
CA LYS A 97 -47.39 -9.82 53.78
C LYS A 97 -45.85 -9.95 53.72
N THR A 98 -45.31 -10.71 52.81
CA THR A 98 -43.87 -10.84 52.62
C THR A 98 -43.28 -9.58 51.96
N HIS A 99 -42.49 -8.85 52.74
CA HIS A 99 -41.75 -7.68 52.20
C HIS A 99 -40.29 -7.96 52.15
N ILE A 100 -39.72 -8.00 50.90
CA ILE A 100 -38.29 -8.21 50.62
C ILE A 100 -37.64 -6.84 50.55
N LYS A 101 -36.81 -6.51 51.53
CA LYS A 101 -36.11 -5.23 51.58
C LYS A 101 -34.96 -5.15 50.59
N ARG A 102 -34.33 -6.29 50.31
CA ARG A 102 -33.18 -6.34 49.37
C ARG A 102 -33.07 -7.71 48.75
N ILE A 103 -32.80 -7.71 47.45
CA ILE A 103 -32.31 -8.86 46.72
C ILE A 103 -30.83 -8.60 46.37
N TYR A 104 -29.97 -9.58 46.63
CA TYR A 104 -28.56 -9.53 46.27
C TYR A 104 -28.25 -10.77 45.44
N ILE A 105 -27.72 -10.58 44.24
CA ILE A 105 -27.39 -11.61 43.28
C ILE A 105 -25.89 -11.51 43.00
N GLU A 106 -25.17 -12.61 43.09
CA GLU A 106 -23.72 -12.64 42.91
C GLU A 106 -23.31 -13.84 42.07
N GLY A 107 -22.52 -13.58 41.01
CA GLY A 107 -22.02 -14.55 40.06
C GLY A 107 -23.08 -15.10 39.11
N GLY A 108 -22.65 -15.61 37.97
CA GLY A 108 -23.52 -16.20 36.96
C GLY A 108 -23.99 -15.26 35.87
N GLY A 109 -25.10 -15.59 35.24
CA GLY A 109 -25.63 -14.89 34.05
C GLY A 109 -27.12 -14.52 34.20
N LEU A 110 -27.46 -13.35 33.66
CA LEU A 110 -28.85 -12.86 33.50
C LEU A 110 -29.15 -12.75 32.00
N HIS A 111 -30.08 -13.59 31.53
CA HIS A 111 -30.45 -13.70 30.11
C HIS A 111 -31.81 -13.13 29.86
N ILE A 112 -31.90 -11.91 29.37
CA ILE A 112 -33.16 -11.23 29.01
C ILE A 112 -33.39 -11.42 27.52
N ILE A 113 -34.50 -12.09 27.17
CA ILE A 113 -34.86 -12.39 25.79
C ILE A 113 -36.25 -11.80 25.51
N ILE A 114 -36.36 -11.01 24.46
CA ILE A 114 -37.63 -10.59 23.86
C ILE A 114 -37.75 -11.35 22.53
N ASP A 115 -38.85 -12.10 22.38
CA ASP A 115 -39.08 -12.92 21.18
C ASP A 115 -39.43 -12.08 19.93
N GLU A 116 -39.71 -12.74 18.80
CA GLU A 116 -40.12 -12.07 17.56
C GLU A 116 -41.49 -11.38 17.66
N ASP A 117 -42.35 -11.84 18.56
CA ASP A 117 -43.68 -11.28 18.83
C ASP A 117 -43.65 -10.17 19.89
N GLY A 118 -42.47 -9.85 20.46
CA GLY A 118 -42.27 -8.83 21.49
C GLY A 118 -42.52 -9.33 22.93
N ASN A 119 -42.68 -10.64 23.19
CA ASN A 119 -42.89 -11.18 24.51
C ASN A 119 -41.55 -11.38 25.24
N PRO A 120 -41.37 -10.79 26.41
CA PRO A 120 -40.15 -10.97 27.19
C PRO A 120 -40.18 -12.23 28.06
N ASN A 121 -39.04 -12.92 28.17
CA ASN A 121 -38.89 -14.11 28.99
C ASN A 121 -38.92 -13.82 30.50
N TYR A 122 -38.78 -12.56 30.93
CA TYR A 122 -38.73 -12.18 32.33
C TYR A 122 -40.15 -12.00 32.97
N LEU A 123 -41.21 -12.10 32.20
CA LEU A 123 -42.60 -12.06 32.76
C LEU A 123 -42.95 -13.41 33.37
N ILE A 124 -42.25 -13.75 34.44
CA ILE A 124 -42.41 -15.01 35.17
C ILE A 124 -43.44 -14.94 36.34
N ALA A 125 -43.90 -13.75 36.71
CA ALA A 125 -44.94 -13.57 37.70
C ALA A 125 -46.27 -14.13 37.17
N GLY A 126 -46.94 -15.02 37.94
CA GLY A 126 -48.21 -15.63 37.53
C GLY A 126 -49.30 -14.60 37.43
N ALA A 127 -49.93 -14.48 36.23
CA ALA A 127 -51.15 -13.69 36.06
C ALA A 127 -52.26 -14.36 36.85
N THR A 128 -52.94 -13.58 37.68
CA THR A 128 -54.21 -14.04 38.33
C THR A 128 -55.22 -14.39 37.23
N PRO A 129 -55.82 -15.62 37.18
CA PRO A 129 -56.72 -16.00 36.12
C PRO A 129 -57.86 -14.97 36.01
N VAL A 130 -58.06 -14.43 34.80
CA VAL A 130 -59.18 -13.53 34.53
C VAL A 130 -60.47 -14.31 34.68
N GLY A 131 -61.20 -14.10 35.86
CA GLY A 131 -62.53 -14.68 36.08
C GLY A 131 -62.81 -15.20 37.45
N GLU A 132 -61.89 -15.23 38.41
CA GLU A 132 -62.22 -15.52 39.84
C GLU A 132 -62.11 -14.23 40.64
N GLU A 133 -63.20 -13.90 41.38
CA GLU A 133 -63.18 -12.81 42.37
C GLU A 133 -62.06 -13.08 43.38
N PRO A 134 -61.20 -12.05 43.72
CA PRO A 134 -60.09 -12.24 44.61
C PRO A 134 -60.62 -12.78 45.95
N SER A 135 -60.41 -14.07 46.22
CA SER A 135 -60.52 -14.67 47.51
C SER A 135 -59.62 -13.94 48.49
N GLN A 136 -60.14 -13.36 49.54
CA GLN A 136 -59.44 -12.50 50.52
C GLN A 136 -58.36 -13.20 51.36
N GLU A 137 -57.85 -14.34 50.94
CA GLU A 137 -56.86 -15.11 51.74
C GLU A 137 -55.86 -15.73 50.84
N SER A 138 -54.83 -15.05 50.40
CA SER A 138 -53.46 -15.50 50.06
C SER A 138 -52.82 -14.84 48.79
N GLY A 139 -52.93 -13.55 48.68
CA GLY A 139 -52.01 -12.84 47.82
C GLY A 139 -50.75 -12.51 48.63
N THR A 140 -49.65 -13.22 48.45
CA THR A 140 -48.32 -12.77 48.90
C THR A 140 -47.91 -11.62 47.98
N GLU A 141 -48.29 -10.36 48.36
CA GLU A 141 -47.72 -9.20 47.69
C GLU A 141 -46.23 -9.19 48.01
N LEU A 142 -45.41 -9.48 46.98
CA LEU A 142 -43.97 -9.42 47.02
C LEU A 142 -43.54 -7.96 46.76
N SER A 143 -43.03 -7.29 47.81
CA SER A 143 -42.49 -5.93 47.72
C SER A 143 -40.98 -5.95 47.80
N ILE A 144 -40.29 -5.22 46.87
CA ILE A 144 -38.85 -5.13 46.81
C ILE A 144 -38.49 -3.64 46.90
N ASP A 145 -37.53 -3.28 47.76
CA ASP A 145 -37.03 -1.91 47.90
C ASP A 145 -35.66 -1.70 47.18
N ASP A 146 -34.83 -2.75 47.11
CA ASP A 146 -33.40 -2.66 46.73
C ASP A 146 -33.00 -3.96 46.03
N ALA A 147 -32.39 -3.85 44.86
CA ALA A 147 -31.79 -4.98 44.13
C ALA A 147 -30.33 -4.68 43.80
N ARG A 148 -29.44 -5.65 44.10
CA ARG A 148 -28.00 -5.53 43.91
C ARG A 148 -27.45 -6.72 43.17
N LEU A 149 -26.75 -6.45 42.08
CA LEU A 149 -26.07 -7.44 41.24
C LEU A 149 -24.58 -7.24 41.36
N ARG A 150 -23.83 -8.33 41.44
CA ARG A 150 -22.35 -8.34 41.47
C ARG A 150 -21.81 -9.44 40.60
N ASN A 151 -20.86 -9.11 39.72
CA ASN A 151 -20.18 -10.05 38.83
C ASN A 151 -21.17 -10.88 37.99
N ILE A 152 -22.06 -10.24 37.27
CA ILE A 152 -23.13 -10.85 36.46
C ILE A 152 -22.82 -10.60 34.98
N GLU A 153 -22.85 -11.66 34.16
CA GLU A 153 -22.94 -11.50 32.72
C GLU A 153 -24.40 -11.21 32.32
N LEU A 154 -24.66 -10.02 31.81
CA LEU A 154 -25.97 -9.62 31.29
C LEU A 154 -25.98 -9.84 29.78
N ILE A 155 -26.88 -10.72 29.34
CA ILE A 155 -27.20 -10.91 27.93
C ILE A 155 -28.60 -10.39 27.70
N TYR A 156 -28.72 -9.36 26.85
CA TYR A 156 -30.00 -8.82 26.41
C TYR A 156 -30.17 -9.09 24.93
N GLU A 157 -31.15 -9.89 24.55
CA GLU A 157 -31.47 -10.24 23.19
C GLU A 157 -32.89 -9.78 22.86
N ASN A 158 -33.03 -8.85 21.92
CA ASN A 158 -34.32 -8.41 21.40
C ASN A 158 -34.43 -8.84 19.95
N LYS A 159 -35.12 -9.97 19.70
CA LYS A 159 -35.31 -10.55 18.37
C LYS A 159 -36.26 -9.72 17.51
N GLN A 160 -37.20 -9.02 18.11
CA GLN A 160 -38.15 -8.12 17.42
C GLN A 160 -37.40 -6.92 16.78
N LEU A 161 -36.38 -6.40 17.46
CA LEU A 161 -35.60 -5.24 17.00
C LEU A 161 -34.24 -5.61 16.37
N ASP A 162 -33.91 -6.91 16.31
CA ASP A 162 -32.60 -7.42 15.84
C ASP A 162 -31.42 -6.77 16.59
N ASN A 163 -31.51 -6.78 17.94
CA ASN A 163 -30.50 -6.22 18.81
C ASN A 163 -30.03 -7.24 19.84
N THR A 164 -28.70 -7.32 20.04
CA THR A 164 -28.08 -8.12 21.09
C THR A 164 -27.05 -7.29 21.84
N SER A 165 -27.11 -7.31 23.17
CA SER A 165 -26.15 -6.64 24.04
C SER A 165 -25.58 -7.62 25.05
N VAL A 166 -24.27 -7.69 25.18
CA VAL A 166 -23.57 -8.51 26.15
C VAL A 166 -22.69 -7.61 27.01
N LEU A 167 -22.98 -7.61 28.34
CA LEU A 167 -22.27 -6.79 29.30
C LEU A 167 -21.81 -7.65 30.49
N ASN A 168 -20.63 -7.39 30.99
CA ASN A 168 -20.19 -7.89 32.28
C ASN A 168 -20.43 -6.81 33.32
N LEU A 169 -21.46 -7.01 34.20
CA LEU A 169 -21.74 -6.11 35.29
C LEU A 169 -20.73 -6.39 36.42
N ASP A 170 -19.81 -5.48 36.68
CA ASP A 170 -19.00 -5.53 37.91
C ASP A 170 -19.93 -5.37 39.11
N TRP A 171 -20.80 -4.37 39.03
CA TRP A 171 -21.86 -4.16 40.00
C TRP A 171 -23.01 -3.31 39.41
N ALA A 172 -24.21 -3.56 39.90
CA ALA A 172 -25.37 -2.72 39.64
C ALA A 172 -26.27 -2.69 40.90
N ASP A 173 -26.68 -1.48 41.29
CA ASP A 173 -27.54 -1.21 42.45
C ASP A 173 -28.77 -0.46 41.98
N PHE A 174 -29.93 -1.02 42.27
CA PHE A 174 -31.23 -0.44 41.97
C PHE A 174 -32.00 -0.26 43.25
N SER A 175 -32.62 0.93 43.44
CA SER A 175 -33.50 1.17 44.57
C SER A 175 -34.74 1.96 44.18
N GLY A 176 -35.88 1.56 44.70
CA GLY A 176 -37.18 2.18 44.40
C GLY A 176 -38.31 1.50 45.16
N ASP A 177 -39.46 2.08 45.07
CA ASP A 177 -40.69 1.53 45.69
C ASP A 177 -41.47 0.72 44.63
N PHE A 178 -40.92 -0.43 44.27
CA PHE A 178 -41.39 -1.28 43.19
C PHE A 178 -42.83 -1.79 43.35
N ASP A 179 -43.48 -1.54 44.50
CA ASP A 179 -44.91 -1.88 44.74
C ASP A 179 -45.86 -0.87 44.13
N LYS A 180 -45.38 0.32 43.76
CA LYS A 180 -46.21 1.38 43.22
C LYS A 180 -46.16 1.39 41.69
N SER A 181 -47.28 1.73 41.09
CA SER A 181 -47.32 1.94 39.66
C SER A 181 -46.49 3.16 39.21
N ILE A 182 -46.34 4.16 40.09
CA ILE A 182 -45.47 5.32 39.84
C ILE A 182 -44.49 5.44 41.00
N TYR A 183 -43.18 5.34 40.66
CA TYR A 183 -42.09 5.42 41.64
C TYR A 183 -40.80 6.00 41.05
N GLN A 184 -39.95 6.47 41.94
CA GLN A 184 -38.61 6.92 41.59
C GLN A 184 -37.63 5.74 41.67
N LEU A 185 -37.00 5.42 40.58
CA LEU A 185 -35.92 4.43 40.46
C LEU A 185 -34.60 5.15 40.53
N THR A 186 -33.74 4.76 41.48
CA THR A 186 -32.32 5.14 41.49
C THR A 186 -31.54 3.95 41.00
N SER A 187 -30.70 4.17 39.98
CA SER A 187 -29.88 3.16 39.32
C SER A 187 -28.42 3.61 39.28
N GLU A 188 -27.55 2.79 39.85
CA GLU A 188 -26.08 2.98 39.76
C GLU A 188 -25.48 1.67 39.27
N ALA A 189 -24.57 1.73 38.24
CA ALA A 189 -23.95 0.53 37.72
C ALA A 189 -22.58 0.82 37.14
N LEU A 190 -21.75 -0.22 37.12
CA LEU A 190 -20.48 -0.29 36.37
C LEU A 190 -20.45 -1.61 35.61
N ALA A 191 -20.23 -1.54 34.32
CA ALA A 191 -20.18 -2.69 33.43
C ALA A 191 -19.09 -2.54 32.35
N GLU A 192 -18.54 -3.66 31.95
CA GLU A 192 -17.77 -3.77 30.71
C GLU A 192 -18.71 -4.23 29.59
N VAL A 193 -18.83 -3.45 28.52
CA VAL A 193 -19.57 -3.84 27.32
C VAL A 193 -18.74 -4.81 26.51
N LYS A 194 -19.14 -6.06 26.35
CA LYS A 194 -18.47 -7.00 25.44
C LYS A 194 -18.77 -6.61 24.00
N PHE A 195 -20.03 -6.40 23.69
CA PHE A 195 -20.50 -5.78 22.45
C PHE A 195 -21.99 -5.41 22.57
N ILE A 196 -22.38 -4.44 21.74
CA ILE A 196 -23.76 -4.15 21.39
C ILE A 196 -23.90 -4.38 19.92
N GLU A 197 -24.71 -5.33 19.49
CA GLU A 197 -24.97 -5.64 18.10
C GLU A 197 -26.37 -5.13 17.70
N SER A 198 -26.46 -4.39 16.62
CA SER A 198 -27.71 -3.95 16.04
C SER A 198 -27.64 -4.10 14.53
N LYS A 199 -28.56 -4.83 13.94
CA LYS A 199 -28.67 -5.08 12.51
C LYS A 199 -27.34 -5.59 11.90
N GLY A 200 -26.66 -6.49 12.63
CA GLY A 200 -25.40 -7.12 12.19
C GLY A 200 -24.13 -6.27 12.39
N SER A 201 -24.21 -5.07 12.94
CA SER A 201 -23.05 -4.23 13.27
C SER A 201 -22.79 -4.19 14.77
N ARG A 202 -21.51 -4.31 15.17
CA ARG A 202 -21.08 -4.30 16.58
C ARG A 202 -20.50 -2.95 16.97
N TYR A 203 -20.87 -2.49 18.16
CA TYR A 203 -20.53 -1.19 18.73
C TYR A 203 -20.00 -1.34 20.15
N LEU A 204 -19.26 -0.34 20.64
CA LEU A 204 -18.80 -0.16 22.02
C LEU A 204 -18.03 -1.37 22.60
N MET A 205 -17.36 -2.16 21.77
CA MET A 205 -16.61 -3.33 22.24
C MET A 205 -15.50 -2.94 23.21
N GLY A 206 -15.50 -3.57 24.41
CA GLY A 206 -14.49 -3.33 25.44
C GLY A 206 -14.63 -1.98 26.16
N THR A 207 -15.72 -1.24 25.95
CA THR A 207 -15.99 0.05 26.59
C THR A 207 -16.53 -0.16 28.00
N TYR A 208 -16.05 0.61 28.98
CA TYR A 208 -16.61 0.64 30.32
C TYR A 208 -17.79 1.60 30.38
N LEU A 209 -18.94 1.09 30.82
CA LEU A 209 -20.17 1.83 31.03
C LEU A 209 -20.37 2.09 32.52
N LYS A 210 -20.56 3.35 32.90
CA LYS A 210 -20.93 3.77 34.23
C LYS A 210 -22.27 4.48 34.18
N LEU A 211 -23.21 4.02 34.98
CA LEU A 211 -24.57 4.61 35.11
C LEU A 211 -24.74 5.25 36.48
N ASP A 212 -25.26 6.45 36.52
CA ASP A 212 -25.84 7.11 37.72
C ASP A 212 -27.13 7.81 37.31
N ALA A 213 -28.26 7.21 37.63
CA ALA A 213 -29.56 7.67 37.14
C ALA A 213 -30.62 7.73 38.20
N GLN A 214 -31.50 8.72 38.10
CA GLN A 214 -32.77 8.83 38.78
C GLN A 214 -33.87 8.94 37.74
N THR A 215 -34.73 7.94 37.69
CA THR A 215 -35.79 7.80 36.68
C THR A 215 -37.14 7.72 37.36
N LEU A 216 -38.09 8.56 36.96
CA LEU A 216 -39.50 8.37 37.32
C LEU A 216 -40.08 7.28 36.44
N VAL A 217 -40.50 6.19 37.01
CA VAL A 217 -41.11 5.04 36.37
C VAL A 217 -42.62 5.08 36.57
N ASP A 218 -43.37 5.04 35.47
CA ASP A 218 -44.82 4.86 35.42
C ASP A 218 -45.10 3.56 34.66
N THR A 219 -45.50 2.51 35.43
CA THR A 219 -45.78 1.18 34.88
C THR A 219 -47.20 1.04 34.32
N GLU A 220 -48.09 2.03 34.52
CA GLU A 220 -49.43 2.05 33.90
C GLU A 220 -49.37 2.61 32.48
N GLU A 221 -48.49 3.60 32.26
CA GLU A 221 -48.24 4.23 30.96
C GLU A 221 -47.00 3.70 30.26
N ASP A 222 -46.29 2.74 30.85
CA ASP A 222 -45.02 2.20 30.38
C ASP A 222 -43.96 3.29 30.04
N PHE A 223 -43.94 4.32 30.92
CA PHE A 223 -43.12 5.51 30.68
C PHE A 223 -41.99 5.65 31.72
N TYR A 224 -40.82 5.94 31.25
CA TYR A 224 -39.55 6.08 31.99
C TYR A 224 -39.00 7.49 31.75
N GLN A 225 -39.20 8.40 32.69
CA GLN A 225 -38.74 9.79 32.59
C GLN A 225 -37.43 9.99 33.34
N PHE A 226 -36.42 10.50 32.67
CA PHE A 226 -35.12 10.79 33.25
C PHE A 226 -35.17 12.10 34.04
N GLU A 227 -35.01 12.04 35.37
CA GLU A 227 -34.89 13.23 36.24
C GLU A 227 -33.41 13.66 36.35
N ARG A 228 -32.52 12.69 36.52
CA ARG A 228 -31.08 12.80 36.43
C ARG A 228 -30.55 11.52 35.78
N PHE A 229 -29.78 11.65 34.72
CA PHE A 229 -29.28 10.47 34.07
C PHE A 229 -27.87 10.78 33.49
N ASN A 230 -26.84 10.26 34.19
CA ASN A 230 -25.44 10.39 33.79
C ASN A 230 -24.95 9.04 33.27
N LEU A 231 -24.48 9.03 32.05
CA LEU A 231 -23.93 7.87 31.37
C LEU A 231 -22.44 8.12 31.07
N GLY A 232 -21.57 7.40 31.75
CA GLY A 232 -20.14 7.37 31.43
C GLY A 232 -19.86 6.26 30.43
N LEU A 233 -19.11 6.60 29.36
CA LEU A 233 -18.58 5.67 28.37
C LEU A 233 -17.06 5.86 28.35
N ASP A 234 -16.32 5.01 29.05
CA ASP A 234 -14.91 5.20 29.39
C ASP A 234 -14.65 6.56 30.05
N LEU A 235 -14.05 7.49 29.30
CA LEU A 235 -13.76 8.84 29.77
C LEU A 235 -14.82 9.88 29.35
N LEU A 236 -15.76 9.51 28.52
CA LEU A 236 -16.85 10.38 28.07
C LEU A 236 -18.04 10.29 29.04
N ASN A 237 -18.45 11.42 29.61
CA ASN A 237 -19.64 11.50 30.48
C ASN A 237 -20.74 12.25 29.73
N LEU A 238 -21.88 11.61 29.57
CA LEU A 238 -23.08 12.17 28.94
C LEU A 238 -24.16 12.43 29.99
N GLU A 239 -24.74 13.62 29.96
CA GLU A 239 -25.95 13.94 30.67
C GLU A 239 -27.15 13.72 29.74
N LEU A 240 -28.12 12.91 30.17
CA LEU A 240 -29.32 12.62 29.41
C LEU A 240 -30.53 13.21 30.10
N THR A 241 -31.47 13.72 29.30
CA THR A 241 -32.79 14.22 29.76
C THR A 241 -33.85 13.74 28.80
N GLY A 242 -35.13 13.73 29.30
CA GLY A 242 -36.25 13.24 28.52
C GLY A 242 -36.78 11.91 29.03
N GLY A 243 -37.14 10.98 28.17
CA GLY A 243 -37.65 9.69 28.58
C GLY A 243 -37.87 8.69 27.46
N ILE A 244 -38.30 7.51 27.85
CA ILE A 244 -38.63 6.37 26.99
C ILE A 244 -40.04 5.89 27.34
N ARG A 245 -40.89 5.70 26.33
CA ARG A 245 -42.17 5.04 26.44
C ARG A 245 -42.13 3.70 25.72
N LEU A 246 -42.41 2.61 26.38
CA LEU A 246 -42.57 1.31 25.73
C LEU A 246 -43.92 1.27 24.98
N THR A 247 -43.96 0.60 23.87
CA THR A 247 -45.13 0.41 23.03
C THR A 247 -45.21 -1.05 22.58
N ASP A 248 -46.36 -1.50 22.10
CA ASP A 248 -46.53 -2.89 21.62
C ASP A 248 -45.54 -3.28 20.53
N ASP A 249 -45.11 -2.33 19.69
CA ASP A 249 -44.25 -2.57 18.55
C ASP A 249 -42.75 -2.18 18.79
N GLY A 250 -42.39 -1.72 19.99
CA GLY A 250 -41.04 -1.25 20.32
C GLY A 250 -41.01 -0.14 21.38
N MET A 251 -40.49 1.03 21.07
CA MET A 251 -40.43 2.14 22.02
C MET A 251 -40.51 3.51 21.33
N ASP A 252 -41.04 4.50 22.04
CA ASP A 252 -40.98 5.91 21.62
C ASP A 252 -39.98 6.65 22.49
N LEU A 253 -39.03 7.32 21.84
CA LEU A 253 -37.87 7.95 22.45
C LEU A 253 -37.99 9.47 22.39
N ASP A 254 -37.82 10.14 23.54
CA ASP A 254 -37.60 11.58 23.65
C ASP A 254 -36.34 11.79 24.51
N ILE A 255 -35.19 11.63 23.92
CA ILE A 255 -33.91 11.69 24.63
C ILE A 255 -33.09 12.84 24.09
N LYS A 256 -32.62 13.72 24.96
CA LYS A 256 -31.59 14.70 24.69
C LYS A 256 -30.35 14.35 25.49
N PHE A 257 -29.19 14.48 24.88
CA PHE A 257 -27.93 14.18 25.55
C PHE A 257 -26.88 15.27 25.23
N GLY A 258 -25.90 15.39 26.12
CA GLY A 258 -24.82 16.33 25.92
C GLY A 258 -23.74 16.19 26.96
N THR A 259 -22.58 16.82 26.64
CA THR A 259 -21.46 17.01 27.56
C THR A 259 -20.57 18.17 27.13
N GLU A 260 -19.95 18.81 28.11
CA GLU A 260 -18.87 19.78 27.93
C GLU A 260 -17.59 19.30 28.65
N GLU A 261 -17.66 18.10 29.25
CA GLU A 261 -16.56 17.50 30.00
C GLU A 261 -15.78 16.47 29.16
N GLY A 262 -14.50 16.26 29.50
CA GLY A 262 -13.65 15.29 28.82
C GLY A 262 -12.88 15.90 27.64
N ARG A 263 -12.51 15.06 26.68
CA ARG A 263 -11.74 15.45 25.50
C ARG A 263 -12.45 14.98 24.24
N LEU A 264 -12.30 15.69 23.13
CA LEU A 264 -12.81 15.28 21.84
C LEU A 264 -12.33 13.87 21.43
N THR A 265 -11.09 13.52 21.79
CA THR A 265 -10.54 12.17 21.53
C THR A 265 -11.28 11.07 22.27
N ASP A 266 -11.94 11.38 23.39
CA ASP A 266 -12.73 10.37 24.13
C ASP A 266 -14.00 9.99 23.35
N LEU A 267 -14.58 10.94 22.59
CA LEU A 267 -15.64 10.67 21.62
C LEU A 267 -15.14 9.87 20.40
N ILE A 268 -13.98 10.25 19.83
CA ILE A 268 -13.41 9.59 18.67
C ILE A 268 -13.13 8.11 18.94
N ARG A 269 -12.67 7.77 20.15
CA ARG A 269 -12.40 6.38 20.57
C ARG A 269 -13.61 5.47 20.60
N LEU A 270 -14.83 6.02 20.63
CA LEU A 270 -16.06 5.22 20.51
C LEU A 270 -16.34 4.75 19.09
N ILE A 271 -15.64 5.29 18.09
CA ILE A 271 -15.73 4.88 16.68
C ILE A 271 -14.73 3.73 16.47
N PRO A 272 -15.15 2.59 15.88
CA PRO A 272 -14.24 1.48 15.61
C PRO A 272 -13.02 1.90 14.75
N ASP A 273 -11.85 1.37 15.08
CA ASP A 273 -10.56 1.72 14.44
C ASP A 273 -10.58 1.54 12.92
N ASP A 274 -11.33 0.59 12.41
CA ASP A 274 -11.49 0.33 10.98
C ASP A 274 -12.03 1.54 10.18
N TYR A 275 -12.77 2.44 10.84
CA TYR A 275 -13.30 3.66 10.23
C TYR A 275 -12.44 4.90 10.48
N LEU A 276 -11.53 4.86 11.45
CA LEU A 276 -10.75 6.01 11.87
C LEU A 276 -9.44 6.17 11.08
N GLY A 277 -8.84 5.07 10.63
CA GLY A 277 -7.53 5.10 9.96
C GLY A 277 -6.50 5.93 10.76
N PRO A 278 -5.85 6.95 10.16
CA PRO A 278 -4.87 7.79 10.86
C PRO A 278 -5.42 8.57 12.05
N LEU A 279 -6.75 8.77 12.14
CA LEU A 279 -7.40 9.52 13.23
C LEU A 279 -7.50 8.72 14.53
N ALA A 280 -7.31 7.39 14.49
CA ALA A 280 -7.34 6.53 15.68
C ALA A 280 -6.29 6.94 16.75
N GLN A 281 -5.16 7.54 16.31
CA GLN A 281 -4.07 7.98 17.19
C GLN A 281 -4.08 9.50 17.44
N LEU A 282 -5.20 10.17 17.14
CA LEU A 282 -5.33 11.60 17.34
C LEU A 282 -5.42 11.94 18.84
N GLU A 283 -4.60 12.87 19.29
CA GLU A 283 -4.75 13.49 20.60
C GLU A 283 -5.31 14.91 20.44
N SER A 284 -6.29 15.26 21.29
CA SER A 284 -6.91 16.59 21.30
C SER A 284 -6.78 17.28 22.65
N ARG A 285 -6.62 18.58 22.60
CA ARG A 285 -6.76 19.48 23.77
C ARG A 285 -7.48 20.73 23.29
N GLY A 286 -8.47 21.21 24.03
CA GLY A 286 -9.27 22.37 23.67
C GLY A 286 -10.62 22.30 24.38
N ASN A 287 -11.42 23.35 24.18
CA ASN A 287 -12.77 23.40 24.66
C ASN A 287 -13.67 22.68 23.64
N TRP A 288 -14.55 21.81 24.10
CA TRP A 288 -15.49 21.12 23.24
C TRP A 288 -16.83 20.92 23.91
N SER A 289 -17.86 20.73 23.11
CA SER A 289 -19.16 20.31 23.58
C SER A 289 -19.80 19.35 22.60
N LEU A 290 -20.59 18.43 23.14
CA LEU A 290 -21.46 17.55 22.38
C LEU A 290 -22.89 17.81 22.84
N THR A 291 -23.79 17.99 21.92
CA THR A 291 -25.24 18.02 22.16
C THR A 291 -25.92 17.16 21.12
N GLY A 292 -26.95 16.46 21.51
CA GLY A 292 -27.72 15.65 20.59
C GLY A 292 -29.11 15.28 21.08
N SER A 293 -29.86 14.62 20.20
CA SER A 293 -31.18 14.11 20.49
C SER A 293 -31.47 12.85 19.70
N VAL A 294 -32.28 11.97 20.32
CA VAL A 294 -32.87 10.78 19.71
C VAL A 294 -34.39 10.88 19.95
N LEU A 295 -35.17 11.13 18.90
CA LEU A 295 -36.58 11.50 18.98
C LEU A 295 -37.47 10.62 18.10
N GLY A 296 -38.56 10.08 18.64
CA GLY A 296 -39.58 9.35 17.90
C GLY A 296 -39.49 7.82 18.03
N PRO A 297 -40.31 7.10 17.26
CA PRO A 297 -40.47 5.65 17.40
C PRO A 297 -39.24 4.87 16.97
N TYR A 298 -38.87 3.87 17.77
CA TYR A 298 -37.89 2.84 17.47
C TYR A 298 -38.59 1.47 17.42
N THR A 299 -38.78 0.96 16.21
CA THR A 299 -39.47 -0.31 15.96
C THR A 299 -38.67 -1.11 14.91
N GLU A 300 -39.13 -2.31 14.57
CA GLU A 300 -38.55 -3.10 13.47
C GLU A 300 -38.41 -2.27 12.17
N ARG A 301 -39.38 -1.41 11.87
CA ARG A 301 -39.48 -0.67 10.60
C ARG A 301 -39.09 0.80 10.68
N LEU A 302 -39.20 1.38 11.86
CA LEU A 302 -38.94 2.80 12.08
C LEU A 302 -37.73 2.99 12.97
N SER A 303 -36.88 3.92 12.60
CA SER A 303 -35.79 4.41 13.44
C SER A 303 -36.10 5.82 13.93
N PRO A 304 -35.70 6.22 15.14
CA PRO A 304 -35.89 7.57 15.62
C PRO A 304 -35.06 8.58 14.83
N ALA A 305 -35.46 9.84 14.89
CA ALA A 305 -34.64 10.94 14.37
C ALA A 305 -33.45 11.16 15.29
N ILE A 306 -32.26 11.05 14.76
CA ILE A 306 -30.99 11.25 15.46
C ILE A 306 -30.33 12.53 14.98
N ASN A 307 -30.00 13.42 15.93
CA ASN A 307 -29.19 14.60 15.66
C ASN A 307 -28.10 14.69 16.71
N ALA A 308 -26.88 15.04 16.25
CA ALA A 308 -25.76 15.31 17.13
C ALA A 308 -24.96 16.49 16.60
N ASN A 309 -24.50 17.37 17.48
CA ASN A 309 -23.66 18.51 17.17
C ASN A 309 -22.45 18.51 18.09
N VAL A 310 -21.27 18.69 17.49
CA VAL A 310 -20.00 18.82 18.20
C VAL A 310 -19.45 20.19 17.88
N SER A 311 -19.13 20.99 18.91
CA SER A 311 -18.39 22.24 18.79
C SER A 311 -17.00 22.02 19.41
N PHE A 312 -15.97 22.49 18.73
CA PHE A 312 -14.59 22.42 19.21
C PHE A 312 -13.89 23.77 18.99
N GLY A 313 -13.19 24.26 19.98
CA GLY A 313 -12.53 25.57 19.93
C GLY A 313 -11.29 25.64 20.79
N ASP A 314 -10.45 26.65 20.52
CA ASP A 314 -9.13 26.85 21.17
C ASP A 314 -8.26 25.59 21.11
N GLY A 315 -8.45 24.80 20.05
CA GLY A 315 -8.00 23.42 19.93
C GLY A 315 -6.53 23.28 19.57
N ARG A 316 -5.93 22.18 20.05
CA ARG A 316 -4.66 21.64 19.57
C ARG A 316 -4.86 20.18 19.25
N LEU A 317 -4.42 19.80 18.09
CA LEU A 317 -4.44 18.41 17.62
C LEU A 317 -3.01 17.95 17.42
N SER A 318 -2.72 16.71 17.78
CA SER A 318 -1.43 16.06 17.54
C SER A 318 -1.66 14.58 17.24
N SER A 319 -0.84 14.02 16.37
CA SER A 319 -0.82 12.60 16.05
C SER A 319 0.62 12.14 15.86
N PRO A 320 1.02 10.96 16.37
CA PRO A 320 2.35 10.41 16.11
C PRO A 320 2.63 10.17 14.62
N MET A 321 1.58 10.05 13.81
CA MET A 321 1.68 9.82 12.37
C MET A 321 1.82 11.11 11.55
N ILE A 322 1.55 12.27 12.15
CA ILE A 322 1.56 13.57 11.46
C ILE A 322 2.50 14.49 12.24
N ASP A 323 3.69 14.71 11.71
CA ASP A 323 4.67 15.65 12.29
C ASP A 323 4.29 17.10 11.96
N ALA A 324 3.06 17.49 12.33
CA ALA A 324 2.56 18.86 12.17
C ALA A 324 1.95 19.35 13.48
N ARG A 325 2.22 20.61 13.81
CA ARG A 325 1.63 21.27 14.99
C ARG A 325 0.34 21.96 14.58
N ALA A 326 -0.78 21.34 14.91
CA ALA A 326 -2.11 21.93 14.71
C ALA A 326 -2.52 22.73 15.94
N ARG A 327 -2.79 24.03 15.77
CA ARG A 327 -3.16 24.98 16.83
C ARG A 327 -4.35 25.82 16.41
N ASP A 328 -4.99 26.44 17.41
CA ASP A 328 -6.12 27.33 17.22
C ASP A 328 -7.24 26.70 16.38
N ILE A 329 -7.37 25.38 16.54
CA ILE A 329 -8.38 24.60 15.81
C ILE A 329 -9.75 24.90 16.37
N ALA A 330 -10.66 25.26 15.47
CA ALA A 330 -12.07 25.42 15.74
C ALA A 330 -12.90 24.80 14.63
N PHE A 331 -14.00 24.14 14.97
CA PHE A 331 -14.99 23.64 14.00
C PHE A 331 -16.33 23.35 14.66
N GLU A 332 -17.36 23.33 13.81
CA GLU A 332 -18.68 22.77 14.13
C GLU A 332 -18.89 21.52 13.29
N ALA A 333 -19.26 20.41 13.93
CA ALA A 333 -19.64 19.18 13.23
C ALA A 333 -21.07 18.81 13.61
N SER A 334 -21.84 18.36 12.64
CA SER A 334 -23.20 17.91 12.85
C SER A 334 -23.48 16.61 12.13
N LEU A 335 -24.27 15.76 12.77
CA LEU A 335 -24.79 14.50 12.23
C LEU A 335 -26.31 14.51 12.33
N THR A 336 -26.99 14.11 11.28
CA THR A 336 -28.42 13.82 11.29
C THR A 336 -28.71 12.60 10.42
N ASN A 337 -29.65 11.73 10.85
CA ASN A 337 -30.10 10.62 9.99
C ASN A 337 -31.23 11.04 9.02
N GLY A 338 -31.52 12.34 8.97
CA GLY A 338 -32.40 12.97 7.99
C GLY A 338 -33.87 12.62 8.07
N ASP A 339 -34.62 13.01 7.05
CA ASP A 339 -36.08 12.89 7.03
C ASP A 339 -36.60 11.44 6.99
N LEU A 340 -35.80 10.54 6.40
CA LEU A 340 -36.14 9.12 6.28
C LEU A 340 -35.62 8.27 7.45
N GLN A 341 -34.82 8.87 8.35
CA GLN A 341 -34.22 8.23 9.52
C GLN A 341 -33.45 6.94 9.17
N ARG A 342 -32.70 6.98 8.08
CA ARG A 342 -31.94 5.85 7.51
C ARG A 342 -30.54 6.30 7.10
N MET A 343 -29.65 5.34 6.89
CA MET A 343 -28.30 5.60 6.38
C MET A 343 -28.34 6.38 5.05
N SER A 344 -29.31 6.06 4.18
CA SER A 344 -29.50 6.78 2.90
C SER A 344 -29.89 8.26 3.01
N SER A 345 -30.41 8.70 4.13
CA SER A 345 -30.73 10.11 4.41
C SER A 345 -29.79 10.74 5.43
N THR A 346 -28.80 9.99 5.92
CA THR A 346 -27.84 10.51 6.91
C THR A 346 -26.93 11.55 6.25
N VAL A 347 -26.73 12.64 6.99
CA VAL A 347 -25.86 13.75 6.63
C VAL A 347 -24.89 13.99 7.78
N LEU A 348 -23.61 13.95 7.46
CA LEU A 348 -22.52 14.40 8.32
C LEU A 348 -21.95 15.67 7.71
N SER A 349 -21.82 16.73 8.48
CA SER A 349 -21.21 17.97 8.02
C SER A 349 -20.21 18.50 9.03
N ILE A 350 -19.09 19.05 8.53
CA ILE A 350 -18.13 19.84 9.27
C ILE A 350 -18.14 21.21 8.65
N SER A 351 -18.53 22.21 9.41
CA SER A 351 -18.54 23.61 8.99
C SER A 351 -17.50 24.39 9.81
N ASP A 352 -17.08 25.52 9.23
CA ASP A 352 -16.24 26.50 9.91
C ASP A 352 -14.95 25.91 10.53
N PHE A 353 -14.47 24.77 9.96
CA PHE A 353 -13.18 24.23 10.39
C PHE A 353 -12.09 25.23 10.00
N SER A 354 -11.41 25.74 11.01
CA SER A 354 -10.30 26.67 10.86
C SER A 354 -9.21 26.34 11.87
N GLY A 355 -7.96 26.71 11.55
CA GLY A 355 -6.84 26.52 12.44
C GLY A 355 -5.53 26.88 11.77
N GLU A 356 -4.44 26.63 12.49
CA GLU A 356 -3.08 26.79 12.01
C GLU A 356 -2.35 25.44 12.03
N PHE A 357 -1.74 25.07 10.90
CA PHE A 357 -0.80 23.96 10.79
C PHE A 357 0.60 24.50 10.59
N ASP A 358 1.49 24.25 11.55
CA ASP A 358 2.85 24.81 11.61
C ASP A 358 2.89 26.35 11.48
N GLY A 359 1.87 27.03 11.97
CA GLY A 359 1.74 28.49 11.95
C GLY A 359 1.12 29.06 10.67
N GLU A 360 0.66 28.22 9.77
CA GLU A 360 -0.01 28.62 8.53
C GLU A 360 -1.52 28.36 8.60
N PRO A 361 -2.37 29.30 8.15
CA PRO A 361 -3.82 29.17 8.25
C PRO A 361 -4.37 28.11 7.31
N PHE A 362 -5.35 27.36 7.84
CA PHE A 362 -6.06 26.30 7.12
C PHE A 362 -7.56 26.35 7.42
N ALA A 363 -8.38 26.14 6.41
CA ALA A 363 -9.83 26.08 6.53
C ALA A 363 -10.38 24.92 5.70
N LEU A 364 -11.39 24.24 6.25
CA LEU A 364 -12.04 23.09 5.64
C LEU A 364 -13.55 23.17 5.86
N GLN A 365 -14.31 22.79 4.84
CA GLN A 365 -15.74 22.46 4.97
C GLN A 365 -15.94 21.09 4.32
N ALA A 366 -16.65 20.22 4.99
CA ALA A 366 -16.94 18.88 4.49
C ALA A 366 -18.40 18.51 4.76
N ARG A 367 -19.03 17.88 3.79
CA ARG A 367 -20.37 17.32 3.89
C ARG A 367 -20.44 15.97 3.23
N VAL A 368 -20.93 14.99 3.95
CA VAL A 368 -21.18 13.63 3.44
C VAL A 368 -22.66 13.35 3.57
N GLU A 369 -23.30 13.02 2.49
CA GLU A 369 -24.72 12.65 2.42
C GLU A 369 -24.85 11.20 1.98
N ASN A 370 -25.90 10.52 2.47
CA ASN A 370 -26.26 9.16 2.07
C ASN A 370 -25.12 8.14 2.36
N LEU A 371 -25.02 7.70 3.61
CA LEU A 371 -23.95 6.77 4.04
C LEU A 371 -24.04 5.36 3.39
N ASP A 372 -25.16 4.98 2.77
CA ASP A 372 -25.26 3.74 1.97
C ASP A 372 -24.55 3.88 0.62
N ASP A 373 -24.51 5.11 0.08
CA ASP A 373 -23.86 5.47 -1.18
C ASP A 373 -23.32 6.90 -1.05
N PRO A 374 -22.17 7.08 -0.39
CA PRO A 374 -21.72 8.38 0.08
C PRO A 374 -21.46 9.39 -1.04
N ARG A 375 -22.09 10.57 -0.90
CA ARG A 375 -21.77 11.74 -1.68
C ARG A 375 -20.96 12.71 -0.80
N LEU A 376 -19.78 13.04 -1.26
CA LEU A 376 -18.85 13.95 -0.61
C LEU A 376 -18.91 15.33 -1.27
N ASP A 377 -19.05 16.39 -0.46
CA ASP A 377 -18.79 17.78 -0.85
C ASP A 377 -17.71 18.33 0.09
N LEU A 378 -16.58 18.75 -0.48
CA LEU A 378 -15.39 19.17 0.25
C LEU A 378 -14.90 20.52 -0.30
N VAL A 379 -14.59 21.48 0.58
CA VAL A 379 -13.94 22.74 0.25
C VAL A 379 -12.73 22.93 1.16
N VAL A 380 -11.55 23.13 0.56
CA VAL A 380 -10.29 23.29 1.29
C VAL A 380 -9.58 24.57 0.87
N ASN A 381 -9.16 25.34 1.86
CA ASN A 381 -8.32 26.53 1.69
C ASN A 381 -7.22 26.57 2.74
N GLY A 382 -6.04 27.03 2.37
CA GLY A 382 -4.97 27.22 3.32
C GLY A 382 -3.60 26.75 2.83
N LYS A 383 -2.67 26.56 3.76
CA LYS A 383 -1.36 26.04 3.47
C LYS A 383 -1.13 24.75 4.25
N ILE A 384 -0.70 23.72 3.57
CA ILE A 384 -0.40 22.40 4.14
C ILE A 384 1.12 22.26 4.18
N ALA A 385 1.68 22.03 5.35
CA ALA A 385 3.09 21.69 5.48
C ALA A 385 3.35 20.33 4.83
N LEU A 386 4.32 20.26 3.93
CA LEU A 386 4.64 19.03 3.20
C LEU A 386 5.22 17.94 4.11
N GLY A 387 5.75 18.29 5.29
CA GLY A 387 6.16 17.34 6.33
C GLY A 387 5.02 16.45 6.86
N ALA A 388 3.78 16.92 6.74
CA ALA A 388 2.59 16.15 7.15
C ALA A 388 2.11 15.15 6.08
N LEU A 389 2.49 15.31 4.81
CA LEU A 389 1.98 14.49 3.70
C LEU A 389 2.37 13.00 3.76
N PRO A 390 3.60 12.60 4.16
CA PRO A 390 3.96 11.19 4.22
C PRO A 390 3.10 10.38 5.19
N GLY A 391 2.58 11.01 6.26
CA GLY A 391 1.64 10.37 7.19
C GLY A 391 0.19 10.28 6.69
N LEU A 392 -0.14 11.03 5.64
CA LEU A 392 -1.49 11.07 5.05
C LEU A 392 -1.60 10.27 3.75
N LEU A 393 -0.48 10.05 3.06
CA LEU A 393 -0.42 9.30 1.81
C LEU A 393 0.45 8.06 2.00
N PRO A 394 0.09 6.89 1.43
CA PRO A 394 0.86 5.66 1.56
C PRO A 394 2.12 5.71 0.66
N LEU A 395 3.07 6.58 1.00
CA LEU A 395 4.31 6.81 0.24
C LEU A 395 5.51 6.42 1.13
N ASP A 396 5.79 5.14 1.20
CA ASP A 396 6.79 4.57 2.12
C ASP A 396 8.22 5.07 1.89
N ASN A 397 8.55 5.57 0.68
CA ASN A 397 9.90 6.01 0.30
C ASN A 397 10.09 7.53 0.29
N ILE A 398 9.08 8.30 0.72
CA ILE A 398 9.16 9.76 0.79
C ILE A 398 9.26 10.21 2.24
N ALA A 399 10.34 10.88 2.57
CA ALA A 399 10.61 11.41 3.91
C ALA A 399 10.94 12.91 3.88
N GLY A 400 11.07 13.53 5.04
CA GLY A 400 11.67 14.84 5.21
C GLY A 400 10.96 16.01 4.53
N GLY A 401 9.64 15.96 4.37
CA GLY A 401 8.86 17.01 3.71
C GLY A 401 9.14 18.41 4.27
N ARG A 402 9.46 19.37 3.41
CA ARG A 402 9.76 20.78 3.76
C ARG A 402 8.94 21.71 2.86
N GLY A 403 8.64 22.91 3.36
CA GLY A 403 7.85 23.89 2.63
C GLY A 403 6.36 23.60 2.68
N PHE A 404 5.60 24.25 1.80
CA PHE A 404 4.15 24.25 1.88
C PHE A 404 3.49 24.00 0.53
N LEU A 405 2.35 23.36 0.58
CA LEU A 405 1.37 23.33 -0.49
C LEU A 405 0.29 24.37 -0.18
N GLN A 406 0.24 25.45 -0.91
CA GLN A 406 -0.84 26.43 -0.84
C GLN A 406 -2.02 25.92 -1.64
N VAL A 407 -3.14 25.77 -0.97
CA VAL A 407 -4.43 25.33 -1.53
C VAL A 407 -5.37 26.54 -1.58
N GLN A 408 -5.93 26.82 -2.75
CA GLN A 408 -6.88 27.92 -2.97
C GLN A 408 -8.13 27.38 -3.63
N ASP A 409 -9.26 27.53 -2.93
CA ASP A 409 -10.60 27.17 -3.42
C ASP A 409 -10.67 25.75 -4.01
N LEU A 410 -9.99 24.80 -3.36
CA LEU A 410 -10.09 23.40 -3.76
C LEU A 410 -11.47 22.88 -3.38
N GLN A 411 -12.26 22.58 -4.38
CA GLN A 411 -13.60 22.02 -4.26
C GLN A 411 -13.61 20.61 -4.85
N LEU A 412 -14.23 19.69 -4.15
CA LEU A 412 -14.46 18.32 -4.61
C LEU A 412 -15.90 17.93 -4.27
N SER A 413 -16.69 17.55 -5.27
CA SER A 413 -18.08 17.15 -5.10
C SER A 413 -18.43 15.97 -5.98
N GLY A 414 -19.05 14.94 -5.41
CA GLY A 414 -19.48 13.75 -6.16
C GLY A 414 -19.71 12.54 -5.27
N ARG A 415 -20.13 11.43 -5.87
CA ARG A 415 -20.23 10.15 -5.17
C ARG A 415 -18.86 9.57 -4.94
N TYR A 416 -18.62 9.03 -3.74
CA TYR A 416 -17.33 8.43 -3.38
C TYR A 416 -16.92 7.30 -4.35
N GLU A 417 -17.87 6.43 -4.72
CA GLU A 417 -17.62 5.36 -5.69
C GLU A 417 -17.20 5.89 -7.07
N ASP A 418 -17.79 7.01 -7.53
CA ASP A 418 -17.43 7.63 -8.80
C ASP A 418 -16.02 8.26 -8.75
N MET A 419 -15.54 8.68 -7.57
CA MET A 419 -14.20 9.22 -7.35
C MET A 419 -13.10 8.16 -7.47
N LEU A 420 -13.43 6.90 -7.18
CA LEU A 420 -12.49 5.79 -7.30
C LEU A 420 -12.32 5.28 -8.75
N ARG A 421 -13.23 5.67 -9.67
CA ARG A 421 -13.30 5.10 -11.01
C ARG A 421 -13.04 6.15 -12.10
N PRO A 422 -11.92 6.07 -12.87
CA PRO A 422 -11.61 7.03 -13.94
C PRO A 422 -12.74 7.22 -14.95
N ARG A 423 -13.42 6.15 -15.34
CA ARG A 423 -14.53 6.20 -16.32
C ARG A 423 -15.77 6.96 -15.82
N GLN A 424 -15.87 7.19 -14.52
CA GLN A 424 -17.01 7.86 -13.90
C GLN A 424 -16.66 9.27 -13.43
N MET A 425 -15.42 9.71 -13.61
CA MET A 425 -14.92 11.03 -13.20
C MET A 425 -15.74 12.21 -13.78
N GLY A 426 -16.38 12.06 -14.93
CA GLY A 426 -17.30 13.07 -15.46
C GLY A 426 -18.54 13.33 -14.59
N ARG A 427 -18.77 12.55 -13.52
CA ARG A 427 -19.83 12.77 -12.52
C ARG A 427 -19.32 13.43 -11.23
N VAL A 428 -18.02 13.58 -11.12
CA VAL A 428 -17.33 14.24 -10.02
C VAL A 428 -16.97 15.63 -10.47
N ASN A 429 -17.16 16.64 -9.63
CA ASN A 429 -16.71 17.98 -9.88
C ASN A 429 -15.50 18.28 -8.98
N ALA A 430 -14.36 18.54 -9.60
CA ALA A 430 -13.14 18.97 -8.90
C ALA A 430 -12.61 20.24 -9.52
N SER A 431 -12.36 21.25 -8.69
CA SER A 431 -11.81 22.54 -9.13
C SER A 431 -10.94 23.13 -8.02
N GLY A 432 -10.00 24.00 -8.38
CA GLY A 432 -9.13 24.67 -7.41
C GLY A 432 -7.74 24.97 -7.94
N ARG A 433 -6.92 25.59 -7.10
CA ARG A 433 -5.53 25.91 -7.41
C ARG A 433 -4.62 25.44 -6.29
N LEU A 434 -3.54 24.79 -6.68
CA LEU A 434 -2.48 24.34 -5.81
C LEU A 434 -1.18 25.03 -6.22
N ARG A 435 -0.43 25.55 -5.28
CA ARG A 435 0.86 26.18 -5.52
C ARG A 435 1.88 25.66 -4.53
N LEU A 436 3.03 25.23 -5.04
CA LEU A 436 4.17 24.84 -4.22
C LEU A 436 4.94 26.09 -3.76
N ASP A 437 5.28 26.14 -2.49
CA ASP A 437 6.09 27.21 -1.88
C ASP A 437 7.28 26.59 -1.20
N ARG A 438 8.46 26.66 -1.85
CA ARG A 438 9.74 26.12 -1.36
C ARG A 438 9.61 24.67 -0.90
N ALA A 439 8.87 23.92 -1.68
CA ALA A 439 8.63 22.53 -1.41
C ALA A 439 9.89 21.67 -1.56
N GLY A 440 10.00 20.62 -0.79
CA GLY A 440 11.07 19.65 -0.89
C GLY A 440 10.78 18.42 -0.05
N PHE A 441 11.34 17.30 -0.44
CA PHE A 441 11.25 16.02 0.26
C PHE A 441 12.48 15.19 -0.07
N GLU A 442 12.63 14.06 0.56
CA GLU A 442 13.71 13.11 0.33
C GLU A 442 13.10 11.83 -0.24
N ILE A 443 13.65 11.37 -1.36
CA ILE A 443 13.36 10.05 -1.94
C ILE A 443 14.61 9.20 -1.76
N ASN A 444 14.52 8.10 -1.03
CA ASN A 444 15.67 7.24 -0.72
C ASN A 444 16.86 8.08 -0.18
N GLU A 445 16.59 8.91 0.83
CA GLU A 445 17.57 9.82 1.48
C GLU A 445 18.17 10.91 0.59
N ARG A 446 17.74 11.01 -0.68
CA ARG A 446 18.20 12.04 -1.62
C ARG A 446 17.25 13.24 -1.66
N PRO A 447 17.77 14.47 -1.53
CA PRO A 447 16.93 15.64 -1.48
C PRO A 447 16.36 16.00 -2.86
N ILE A 448 15.05 16.11 -2.93
CA ILE A 448 14.31 16.66 -4.07
C ILE A 448 13.73 17.99 -3.66
N ARG A 449 13.94 19.02 -4.45
CA ARG A 449 13.38 20.36 -4.23
C ARG A 449 12.40 20.71 -5.35
N LEU A 450 11.35 21.40 -4.96
CA LEU A 450 10.35 21.93 -5.88
C LEU A 450 10.22 23.45 -5.60
N PRO A 451 11.15 24.24 -6.12
CA PRO A 451 11.20 25.68 -5.83
C PRO A 451 9.97 26.43 -6.33
N SER A 452 9.34 25.94 -7.41
CA SER A 452 8.12 26.51 -7.95
C SER A 452 7.24 25.44 -8.59
N GLY A 453 5.95 25.72 -8.69
CA GLY A 453 4.97 24.89 -9.38
C GLY A 453 3.57 25.35 -9.07
N SER A 454 2.73 25.38 -10.09
CA SER A 454 1.30 25.65 -9.94
C SER A 454 0.48 24.61 -10.67
N LEU A 455 -0.53 24.11 -9.98
CA LEU A 455 -1.52 23.18 -10.50
C LEU A 455 -2.89 23.85 -10.45
N THR A 456 -3.57 23.90 -11.55
CA THR A 456 -4.96 24.35 -11.63
C THR A 456 -5.82 23.16 -12.00
N ILE A 457 -6.85 22.92 -11.22
CA ILE A 457 -7.86 21.88 -11.47
C ILE A 457 -9.12 22.62 -11.91
N ASP A 458 -9.64 22.27 -13.05
CA ASP A 458 -10.88 22.81 -13.60
C ASP A 458 -11.65 21.68 -14.27
N ASP A 459 -12.84 21.40 -13.78
CA ASP A 459 -13.70 20.30 -14.26
C ASP A 459 -12.91 18.95 -14.38
N ASN A 460 -12.18 18.59 -13.32
CA ASN A 460 -11.34 17.37 -13.22
C ASN A 460 -10.10 17.33 -14.12
N GLN A 461 -9.89 18.32 -14.96
CA GLN A 461 -8.66 18.46 -15.72
C GLN A 461 -7.65 19.27 -14.90
N MET A 462 -6.50 18.67 -14.66
CA MET A 462 -5.37 19.32 -14.01
C MET A 462 -4.45 19.93 -15.06
N THR A 463 -4.19 21.21 -14.96
CA THR A 463 -3.16 21.91 -15.74
C THR A 463 -1.98 22.22 -14.84
N MET A 464 -0.81 21.76 -15.21
CA MET A 464 0.46 21.99 -14.52
C MET A 464 1.26 23.03 -15.29
N ARG A 465 1.75 24.06 -14.59
CA ARG A 465 2.59 25.12 -15.19
C ARG A 465 3.80 25.36 -14.31
N GLU A 466 4.94 25.51 -14.97
CA GLU A 466 6.20 25.91 -14.31
C GLU A 466 6.55 25.07 -13.09
N LEU A 467 6.26 23.76 -13.15
CA LEU A 467 6.74 22.85 -12.10
C LEU A 467 8.22 22.60 -12.31
N VAL A 468 9.03 23.10 -11.40
CA VAL A 468 10.47 22.86 -11.39
C VAL A 468 10.78 21.82 -10.32
N VAL A 469 11.48 20.77 -10.73
CA VAL A 469 11.99 19.72 -9.86
C VAL A 469 13.51 19.72 -9.90
N GLU A 470 14.13 20.04 -8.78
CA GLU A 470 15.59 19.98 -8.61
C GLU A 470 15.95 18.68 -7.88
N ALA A 471 16.62 17.78 -8.58
CA ALA A 471 17.25 16.58 -8.06
C ALA A 471 18.76 16.74 -8.04
N PRO A 472 19.55 15.90 -7.36
CA PRO A 472 21.00 15.93 -7.49
C PRO A 472 21.44 15.87 -8.96
N GLY A 473 22.31 16.78 -9.39
CA GLY A 473 22.81 16.84 -10.78
C GLY A 473 21.77 17.24 -11.85
N THR A 474 20.48 17.37 -11.54
CA THR A 474 19.42 17.50 -12.53
C THR A 474 18.38 18.55 -12.15
N VAL A 475 17.98 19.39 -13.10
CA VAL A 475 16.84 20.29 -12.98
C VAL A 475 15.83 20.00 -14.09
N LEU A 476 14.63 19.61 -13.70
CA LEU A 476 13.54 19.28 -14.62
C LEU A 476 12.45 20.35 -14.55
N GLU A 477 11.98 20.80 -15.68
CA GLU A 477 10.84 21.71 -15.81
C GLU A 477 9.70 20.96 -16.49
N PHE A 478 8.54 20.95 -15.84
CA PHE A 478 7.35 20.28 -16.36
C PHE A 478 6.23 21.27 -16.64
N THR A 479 5.59 21.10 -17.79
CA THR A 479 4.35 21.80 -18.16
C THR A 479 3.44 20.80 -18.87
N GLY A 480 2.15 20.78 -18.50
CA GLY A 480 1.25 19.80 -19.11
C GLY A 480 -0.12 19.75 -18.49
N GLU A 481 -0.85 18.74 -18.87
CA GLU A 481 -2.22 18.45 -18.43
C GLU A 481 -2.30 17.01 -17.96
N ALA A 482 -3.15 16.77 -16.95
CA ALA A 482 -3.45 15.45 -16.47
C ALA A 482 -4.91 15.32 -16.04
N THR A 483 -5.42 14.10 -16.04
CA THR A 483 -6.74 13.73 -15.54
C THR A 483 -6.62 12.53 -14.60
N ASN A 484 -7.70 12.17 -13.93
CA ASN A 484 -7.76 11.04 -12.98
C ASN A 484 -6.93 11.24 -11.70
N LEU A 485 -6.57 12.47 -11.34
CA LEU A 485 -5.86 12.71 -10.07
C LEU A 485 -6.66 12.20 -8.87
N ILE A 486 -7.97 12.42 -8.87
CA ILE A 486 -8.85 12.04 -7.76
C ILE A 486 -8.90 10.52 -7.54
N PRO A 487 -9.12 9.67 -8.57
CA PRO A 487 -9.01 8.22 -8.39
C PRO A 487 -7.67 7.75 -7.84
N VAL A 488 -6.57 8.39 -8.23
CA VAL A 488 -5.24 8.05 -7.70
C VAL A 488 -5.11 8.39 -6.21
N LEU A 489 -5.65 9.54 -5.78
CA LEU A 489 -5.60 9.98 -4.38
C LEU A 489 -6.52 9.17 -3.45
N PHE A 490 -7.63 8.66 -3.95
CA PHE A 490 -8.62 7.89 -3.17
C PHE A 490 -8.53 6.37 -3.36
N ALA A 491 -7.56 5.87 -4.13
CA ALA A 491 -7.37 4.42 -4.31
C ALA A 491 -6.89 3.77 -3.01
N ASP A 492 -7.59 2.72 -2.56
CA ASP A 492 -7.25 1.96 -1.35
C ASP A 492 -5.93 1.18 -1.48
N SER A 493 -5.48 0.95 -2.72
CA SER A 493 -4.19 0.34 -3.00
C SER A 493 -3.58 0.89 -4.28
N LEU A 494 -2.27 1.08 -4.30
CA LEU A 494 -1.50 1.47 -5.47
C LEU A 494 -1.56 0.44 -6.62
N ASN A 495 -2.18 -0.70 -6.41
CA ASN A 495 -2.35 -1.78 -7.41
C ASN A 495 -3.68 -1.72 -8.19
N SER A 496 -4.50 -0.69 -8.00
CA SER A 496 -5.73 -0.53 -8.78
C SER A 496 -5.39 -0.10 -10.21
N GLN A 497 -5.52 -1.02 -11.16
CA GLN A 497 -5.30 -0.74 -12.60
C GLN A 497 -6.20 0.37 -13.14
N ASP A 498 -7.32 0.66 -12.46
CA ASP A 498 -8.28 1.69 -12.84
C ASP A 498 -7.91 3.08 -12.31
N ALA A 499 -6.89 3.22 -11.44
CA ALA A 499 -6.51 4.46 -10.77
C ALA A 499 -5.28 5.15 -11.39
N ALA A 500 -4.99 4.94 -12.66
CA ALA A 500 -3.83 5.55 -13.31
C ALA A 500 -4.05 7.04 -13.64
N LEU A 501 -3.04 7.86 -13.38
CA LEU A 501 -2.97 9.25 -13.80
C LEU A 501 -2.76 9.31 -15.32
N GLU A 502 -3.72 9.88 -16.04
CA GLU A 502 -3.59 10.10 -17.47
C GLU A 502 -3.02 11.50 -17.72
N PHE A 503 -1.88 11.59 -18.43
CA PHE A 503 -1.18 12.86 -18.61
C PHE A 503 -0.65 13.08 -20.03
N ARG A 504 -0.47 14.34 -20.37
CA ARG A 504 0.28 14.82 -21.52
C ARG A 504 1.10 16.04 -21.08
N ALA A 505 2.41 15.89 -21.05
CA ALA A 505 3.29 16.93 -20.53
C ALA A 505 4.56 17.08 -21.37
N MET A 506 5.19 18.25 -21.28
CA MET A 506 6.52 18.54 -21.75
C MET A 506 7.47 18.51 -20.55
N MET A 507 8.60 17.86 -20.69
CA MET A 507 9.72 17.86 -19.76
C MET A 507 10.94 18.50 -20.43
N VAL A 508 11.48 19.52 -19.79
CA VAL A 508 12.69 20.21 -20.26
C VAL A 508 13.77 20.10 -19.18
N ALA A 509 14.98 19.75 -19.56
CA ALA A 509 16.13 19.76 -18.68
C ALA A 509 17.33 20.41 -19.37
N ARG A 510 18.13 21.20 -18.65
CA ARG A 510 19.44 21.66 -19.15
C ARG A 510 20.49 20.59 -19.01
N ASN A 511 20.56 20.00 -17.86
CA ASN A 511 21.44 18.89 -17.56
C ASN A 511 20.62 17.75 -16.95
N LEU A 512 20.75 16.55 -17.48
CA LEU A 512 20.10 15.35 -17.03
C LEU A 512 21.14 14.31 -16.65
N ASP A 513 21.38 14.18 -15.35
CA ASP A 513 22.24 13.14 -14.80
C ASP A 513 21.39 11.88 -14.58
N LEU A 514 21.51 10.91 -15.46
CA LEU A 514 20.74 9.67 -15.42
C LEU A 514 21.20 8.76 -14.28
N ASP A 515 22.48 8.79 -13.90
CA ASP A 515 22.98 8.00 -12.77
C ASP A 515 22.33 8.43 -11.47
N GLU A 516 22.35 9.74 -11.22
CA GLU A 516 21.68 10.31 -10.05
C GLU A 516 20.16 10.09 -10.08
N LEU A 517 19.55 10.17 -11.27
CA LEU A 517 18.11 9.96 -11.41
C LEU A 517 17.72 8.49 -11.16
N PHE A 518 18.47 7.52 -11.67
CA PHE A 518 18.20 6.10 -11.42
C PHE A 518 18.40 5.71 -9.96
N GLN A 519 19.34 6.34 -9.26
CA GLN A 519 19.54 6.12 -7.83
C GLN A 519 18.41 6.66 -6.95
N LEU A 520 17.52 7.53 -7.47
CA LEU A 520 16.30 7.93 -6.74
C LEU A 520 15.30 6.77 -6.60
N TYR A 521 15.35 5.79 -7.48
CA TYR A 521 14.39 4.69 -7.53
C TYR A 521 14.98 3.33 -7.12
N GLY A 522 16.28 3.27 -6.83
CA GLY A 522 16.98 2.04 -6.43
C GLY A 522 17.53 2.12 -5.00
N ALA A 523 17.91 0.97 -4.43
CA ALA A 523 18.74 0.96 -3.25
C ALA A 523 20.09 1.61 -3.56
N THR A 524 20.67 2.31 -2.59
CA THR A 524 22.00 2.89 -2.73
C THR A 524 23.06 1.78 -2.86
N ASP A 525 24.20 2.06 -3.49
CA ASP A 525 25.28 1.09 -3.61
C ASP A 525 25.74 0.57 -2.23
N GLU A 526 25.76 1.43 -1.20
CA GLU A 526 26.06 1.06 0.19
C GLU A 526 25.01 0.09 0.77
N GLU A 527 23.74 0.28 0.49
CA GLU A 527 22.66 -0.63 0.94
C GLU A 527 22.76 -1.97 0.21
N VAL A 528 23.08 -1.94 -1.07
CA VAL A 528 23.31 -3.16 -1.87
C VAL A 528 24.50 -3.94 -1.35
N GLU A 529 25.67 -3.30 -1.14
CA GLU A 529 26.86 -3.92 -0.57
C GLU A 529 26.59 -4.47 0.86
N ALA A 530 25.91 -3.70 1.69
CA ALA A 530 25.52 -4.14 3.05
C ALA A 530 24.55 -5.33 3.02
N ALA A 531 23.60 -5.34 2.10
CA ALA A 531 22.65 -6.43 1.91
C ALA A 531 23.32 -7.67 1.30
N GLU A 532 24.25 -7.50 0.36
CA GLU A 532 25.06 -8.58 -0.19
C GLU A 532 25.95 -9.22 0.88
N ALA A 533 26.57 -8.41 1.74
CA ALA A 533 27.36 -8.90 2.87
C ALA A 533 26.53 -9.75 3.86
N THR A 534 25.22 -9.53 3.94
CA THR A 534 24.28 -10.29 4.79
C THR A 534 23.51 -11.37 4.04
N GLY A 535 23.75 -11.55 2.73
CA GLY A 535 23.01 -12.50 1.88
C GLY A 535 21.57 -12.08 1.57
N GLN A 536 21.21 -10.81 1.75
CA GLN A 536 19.89 -10.25 1.50
C GLN A 536 19.82 -9.35 0.25
N GLY A 537 20.89 -9.22 -0.51
CA GLY A 537 20.99 -8.37 -1.68
C GLY A 537 19.89 -8.62 -2.71
N ASP A 538 19.66 -9.89 -3.06
CA ASP A 538 18.63 -10.27 -4.03
C ASP A 538 17.20 -9.95 -3.56
N SER A 539 16.92 -10.02 -2.27
CA SER A 539 15.59 -9.70 -1.73
C SER A 539 15.32 -8.19 -1.78
N LEU A 540 16.34 -7.37 -1.52
CA LEU A 540 16.26 -5.92 -1.62
C LEU A 540 16.02 -5.48 -3.07
N ARG A 541 16.79 -6.05 -4.03
CA ARG A 541 16.64 -5.75 -5.47
C ARG A 541 15.26 -6.15 -6.00
N ARG A 542 14.73 -7.33 -5.64
CA ARG A 542 13.37 -7.75 -6.02
C ARG A 542 12.30 -6.79 -5.51
N ARG A 543 12.46 -6.27 -4.29
CA ARG A 543 11.55 -5.26 -3.73
C ARG A 543 11.60 -3.98 -4.56
N ASN A 544 12.79 -3.48 -4.90
CA ASN A 544 12.96 -2.27 -5.72
C ASN A 544 12.32 -2.42 -7.11
N VAL A 545 12.53 -3.55 -7.78
CA VAL A 545 11.92 -3.86 -9.09
C VAL A 545 10.38 -3.88 -8.99
N ALA A 546 9.83 -4.45 -7.92
CA ALA A 546 8.39 -4.48 -7.70
C ALA A 546 7.80 -3.08 -7.42
N GLU A 547 8.51 -2.23 -6.68
CA GLU A 547 8.10 -0.85 -6.39
C GLU A 547 8.16 0.04 -7.64
N GLN A 548 9.21 -0.09 -8.46
CA GLN A 548 9.29 0.60 -9.76
C GLN A 548 8.12 0.23 -10.68
N ALA A 549 7.78 -1.06 -10.76
CA ALA A 549 6.64 -1.53 -11.54
C ALA A 549 5.32 -0.92 -11.04
N ARG A 550 5.12 -0.80 -9.72
CA ARG A 550 3.92 -0.18 -9.13
C ARG A 550 3.79 1.30 -9.47
N LEU A 551 4.88 2.07 -9.36
CA LEU A 551 4.86 3.50 -9.71
C LEU A 551 4.50 3.71 -11.18
N THR A 552 5.03 2.88 -12.07
CA THR A 552 4.73 2.97 -13.49
C THR A 552 3.32 2.51 -13.85
N ASP A 553 2.71 1.64 -13.05
CA ASP A 553 1.30 1.26 -13.22
C ASP A 553 0.34 2.42 -12.97
N LEU A 554 0.73 3.40 -12.14
CA LEU A 554 -0.05 4.61 -11.87
C LEU A 554 0.03 5.66 -12.97
N LEU A 555 0.94 5.51 -13.95
CA LEU A 555 1.18 6.49 -14.99
C LEU A 555 0.69 5.98 -16.35
N ARG A 556 -0.12 6.77 -17.04
CA ARG A 556 -0.56 6.56 -18.40
C ARG A 556 -0.46 7.88 -19.14
N GLY A 557 0.33 7.93 -20.19
CA GLY A 557 0.46 9.16 -20.94
C GLY A 557 1.83 9.37 -21.55
N ARG A 558 2.12 10.60 -21.90
CA ARG A 558 3.29 10.94 -22.69
C ARG A 558 3.93 12.20 -22.18
N PHE A 559 5.27 12.14 -22.06
CA PHE A 559 6.13 13.31 -22.01
C PHE A 559 6.72 13.59 -23.39
N GLU A 560 6.70 14.83 -23.81
CA GLU A 560 7.64 15.34 -24.81
C GLU A 560 8.87 15.82 -24.06
N VAL A 561 10.05 15.33 -24.44
CA VAL A 561 11.28 15.50 -23.68
C VAL A 561 12.26 16.34 -24.48
N GLN A 562 12.85 17.33 -23.85
CA GLN A 562 13.94 18.15 -24.40
C GLN A 562 15.02 18.25 -23.33
N VAL A 563 16.25 17.83 -23.69
CA VAL A 563 17.39 17.88 -22.78
C VAL A 563 18.57 18.49 -23.53
N ASP A 564 19.15 19.55 -22.96
CA ASP A 564 20.30 20.18 -23.60
C ASP A 564 21.56 19.32 -23.48
N GLU A 565 21.85 18.80 -22.25
CA GLU A 565 23.00 17.94 -21.96
C GLU A 565 22.55 16.76 -21.09
N TRP A 566 23.07 15.57 -21.32
CA TRP A 566 22.80 14.38 -20.51
C TRP A 566 24.06 13.54 -20.32
N ASN A 567 24.13 12.83 -19.19
CA ASN A 567 25.17 11.86 -18.87
C ASN A 567 24.61 10.59 -18.24
N TYR A 568 25.28 9.47 -18.53
CA TYR A 568 25.04 8.18 -17.92
C TYR A 568 26.35 7.39 -17.85
N ASP A 569 26.87 7.12 -16.66
CA ASP A 569 28.22 6.58 -16.45
C ASP A 569 29.26 7.43 -17.22
N LYS A 570 29.92 6.87 -18.23
CA LYS A 570 30.86 7.57 -19.11
C LYS A 570 30.21 8.12 -20.38
N LEU A 571 28.96 7.77 -20.64
CA LEU A 571 28.22 8.25 -21.81
C LEU A 571 27.79 9.69 -21.60
N GLU A 572 28.13 10.54 -22.55
CA GLU A 572 27.77 11.95 -22.60
C GLU A 572 27.11 12.28 -23.93
N GLY A 573 26.10 13.14 -23.89
CA GLY A 573 25.45 13.60 -25.11
C GLY A 573 24.70 14.90 -24.89
N GLU A 574 24.26 15.46 -26.00
CA GLU A 574 23.56 16.74 -26.05
C GLU A 574 22.38 16.72 -27.00
N ASN A 575 21.55 17.78 -26.91
CA ASN A 575 20.45 18.04 -27.83
C ASN A 575 19.44 16.87 -27.92
N PHE A 576 19.18 16.15 -26.78
CA PHE A 576 18.18 15.10 -26.80
C PHE A 576 16.79 15.68 -27.00
N THR A 577 16.08 15.19 -28.00
CA THR A 577 14.67 15.48 -28.24
C THR A 577 13.91 14.18 -28.45
N GLY A 578 12.78 14.01 -27.75
CA GLY A 578 12.08 12.74 -27.85
C GLY A 578 10.73 12.70 -27.14
N GLN A 579 10.17 11.52 -27.07
CA GLN A 579 8.92 11.21 -26.41
C GLN A 579 9.12 10.00 -25.49
N LEU A 580 8.59 10.13 -24.29
CA LEU A 580 8.52 9.07 -23.30
C LEU A 580 7.03 8.77 -23.04
N GLU A 581 6.58 7.58 -23.38
CA GLU A 581 5.17 7.17 -23.27
C GLU A 581 5.04 6.01 -22.29
N PHE A 582 4.13 6.14 -21.34
CA PHE A 582 3.75 5.10 -20.37
C PHE A 582 2.41 4.50 -20.77
N ASP A 583 2.37 3.19 -20.92
CA ASP A 583 1.16 2.43 -21.19
C ASP A 583 1.08 1.17 -20.29
N GLU A 584 0.05 0.34 -20.47
CA GLU A 584 -0.13 -0.90 -19.68
C GLU A 584 1.01 -1.93 -19.84
N ARG A 585 1.83 -1.79 -20.89
CA ARG A 585 2.91 -2.74 -21.20
C ARG A 585 4.25 -2.29 -20.67
N GLY A 586 4.37 -1.00 -20.30
CA GLY A 586 5.62 -0.43 -19.85
C GLY A 586 5.88 0.98 -20.39
N MET A 587 7.13 1.28 -20.61
CA MET A 587 7.62 2.58 -21.03
C MET A 587 8.21 2.51 -22.45
N LEU A 588 7.79 3.39 -23.32
CA LEU A 588 8.30 3.54 -24.68
C LEU A 588 9.09 4.84 -24.78
N LEU A 589 10.34 4.77 -25.21
CA LEU A 589 11.21 5.91 -25.49
C LEU A 589 11.47 6.00 -26.98
N ARG A 590 11.23 7.17 -27.57
CA ARG A 590 11.62 7.52 -28.93
C ARG A 590 12.30 8.87 -28.91
N GLY A 591 13.45 8.97 -29.51
CA GLY A 591 14.18 10.23 -29.53
C GLY A 591 15.43 10.21 -30.40
N GLN A 592 16.07 11.37 -30.42
CA GLN A 592 17.36 11.56 -31.06
C GLN A 592 18.23 12.41 -30.15
N THR A 593 19.54 12.20 -30.27
CA THR A 593 20.56 12.94 -29.51
C THR A 593 21.85 13.02 -30.31
N GLU A 594 22.67 13.99 -29.98
CA GLU A 594 24.04 14.14 -30.46
C GLU A 594 24.97 13.61 -29.38
N ALA A 595 25.89 12.73 -29.73
CA ALA A 595 26.91 12.20 -28.83
C ALA A 595 28.11 11.68 -29.63
N MET A 596 29.30 11.70 -29.06
CA MET A 596 30.51 11.13 -29.69
C MET A 596 30.73 11.68 -31.11
N ASP A 597 30.58 12.99 -31.28
CA ASP A 597 30.65 13.73 -32.57
C ASP A 597 29.66 13.25 -33.65
N GLY A 598 28.70 12.41 -33.33
CA GLY A 598 27.69 11.85 -34.22
C GLY A 598 26.25 11.97 -33.73
N ASN A 599 25.33 11.36 -34.47
CA ASN A 599 23.91 11.41 -34.20
C ASN A 599 23.35 10.03 -33.90
N PHE A 600 22.56 9.94 -32.84
CA PHE A 600 21.84 8.73 -32.43
C PHE A 600 20.33 8.90 -32.56
N GLN A 601 19.67 7.88 -33.06
CA GLN A 601 18.23 7.74 -33.02
C GLN A 601 17.87 6.49 -32.21
N LEU A 602 16.96 6.64 -31.26
CA LEU A 602 16.52 5.61 -30.34
C LEU A 602 15.01 5.36 -30.49
N ASP A 603 14.64 4.09 -30.55
CA ASP A 603 13.24 3.64 -30.46
C ASP A 603 13.24 2.37 -29.60
N GLY A 604 12.89 2.51 -28.34
CA GLY A 604 13.01 1.43 -27.36
C GLY A 604 11.79 1.33 -26.47
N ARG A 605 11.46 0.10 -26.07
CA ARG A 605 10.43 -0.20 -25.11
C ARG A 605 11.01 -1.00 -23.97
N MET A 606 10.79 -0.53 -22.75
CA MET A 606 11.00 -1.26 -21.54
C MET A 606 9.67 -1.89 -21.11
N TYR A 607 9.63 -3.21 -21.02
CA TYR A 607 8.49 -3.96 -20.52
C TYR A 607 8.69 -4.18 -19.03
N PHE A 608 7.64 -3.88 -18.24
CA PHE A 608 7.65 -4.18 -16.84
C PHE A 608 7.19 -5.64 -16.60
N GLN A 609 6.75 -5.99 -15.44
CA GLN A 609 6.36 -7.36 -15.13
C GLN A 609 5.29 -7.96 -16.08
N PRO A 610 5.19 -9.33 -16.21
CA PRO A 610 5.95 -10.35 -15.47
C PRO A 610 7.35 -10.69 -16.01
N ASN A 611 7.71 -10.24 -17.21
CA ASN A 611 9.00 -10.51 -17.86
C ASN A 611 9.69 -9.19 -18.18
N GLN A 612 10.41 -8.63 -17.23
CA GLN A 612 11.14 -7.39 -17.43
C GLN A 612 12.15 -7.55 -18.55
N ARG A 613 12.03 -6.71 -19.56
CA ARG A 613 12.94 -6.71 -20.71
C ARG A 613 12.97 -5.35 -21.41
N ILE A 614 14.06 -5.07 -22.08
CA ILE A 614 14.21 -3.93 -22.98
C ILE A 614 14.31 -4.45 -24.41
N SER A 615 13.51 -3.89 -25.31
CA SER A 615 13.62 -4.09 -26.75
C SER A 615 13.86 -2.74 -27.39
N ALA A 616 15.02 -2.55 -28.03
CA ALA A 616 15.41 -1.26 -28.57
C ALA A 616 15.97 -1.36 -29.99
N ARG A 617 15.79 -0.30 -30.75
CA ARG A 617 16.44 -0.04 -32.03
C ARG A 617 17.25 1.24 -31.91
N VAL A 618 18.52 1.15 -32.23
CA VAL A 618 19.45 2.27 -32.19
C VAL A 618 20.05 2.45 -33.56
N THR A 619 20.01 3.66 -34.08
CA THR A 619 20.74 4.04 -35.29
C THR A 619 21.79 5.08 -34.90
N ALA A 620 23.02 4.83 -35.20
CA ALA A 620 24.14 5.72 -35.03
C ALA A 620 24.69 6.13 -36.41
N ASN A 621 24.94 7.42 -36.61
CA ASN A 621 25.45 7.95 -37.87
C ASN A 621 26.64 8.87 -37.61
N GLN A 622 27.73 8.63 -38.29
CA GLN A 622 28.97 9.41 -38.25
C GLN A 622 29.57 9.62 -36.86
N VAL A 623 29.44 8.61 -36.01
CA VAL A 623 29.95 8.61 -34.65
C VAL A 623 31.47 8.43 -34.67
N ASP A 624 32.22 9.23 -33.90
CA ASP A 624 33.66 8.94 -33.70
C ASP A 624 33.82 7.60 -32.99
N VAL A 625 34.50 6.68 -33.65
CA VAL A 625 34.65 5.31 -33.13
C VAL A 625 35.54 5.26 -31.88
N THR A 626 36.47 6.22 -31.73
CA THR A 626 37.32 6.32 -30.55
C THR A 626 36.50 6.64 -29.32
N ASP A 627 35.73 7.72 -29.44
CA ASP A 627 34.83 8.18 -28.35
C ASP A 627 33.75 7.11 -28.03
N PHE A 628 33.28 6.41 -29.08
CA PHE A 628 32.31 5.32 -28.88
C PHE A 628 32.89 4.17 -28.03
N PHE A 629 34.15 3.78 -28.31
CA PHE A 629 34.81 2.77 -27.50
C PHE A 629 35.16 3.26 -26.08
N GLU A 630 35.66 4.49 -25.96
CA GLU A 630 36.02 5.08 -24.68
C GLU A 630 34.83 5.22 -23.76
N GLN A 631 33.76 5.85 -24.24
CA GLN A 631 32.55 6.08 -23.45
C GLN A 631 31.79 4.78 -23.19
N SER A 632 31.92 3.75 -24.05
CA SER A 632 31.38 2.41 -23.80
C SER A 632 32.29 1.53 -22.95
N ASN A 633 33.28 2.08 -22.28
CA ASN A 633 34.27 1.37 -21.46
C ASN A 633 34.93 0.19 -22.22
N ASN A 634 35.24 0.40 -23.51
CA ASN A 634 35.77 -0.60 -24.45
C ASN A 634 34.94 -1.91 -24.46
N PHE A 635 33.65 -1.85 -24.16
CA PHE A 635 32.72 -3.02 -24.01
C PHE A 635 33.22 -4.07 -23.00
N GLY A 636 33.96 -3.63 -21.97
CA GLY A 636 34.51 -4.51 -20.93
C GLY A 636 35.68 -5.39 -21.40
N GLN A 637 36.29 -5.11 -22.58
CA GLN A 637 37.41 -5.88 -23.12
C GLN A 637 38.69 -5.01 -23.23
N GLU A 638 39.87 -5.66 -23.18
CA GLU A 638 41.20 -5.00 -23.18
C GLU A 638 41.98 -5.13 -24.49
N VAL A 639 41.39 -5.78 -25.48
CA VAL A 639 42.12 -6.16 -26.71
C VAL A 639 42.03 -5.09 -27.78
N LEU A 640 40.82 -4.68 -28.14
CA LEU A 640 40.55 -3.60 -29.09
C LEU A 640 39.97 -2.43 -28.33
N THR A 641 40.76 -1.46 -28.04
CA THR A 641 40.38 -0.31 -27.21
C THR A 641 40.30 0.98 -28.03
N SER A 642 39.81 2.02 -27.37
CA SER A 642 39.79 3.38 -27.92
C SER A 642 41.16 3.87 -28.37
N ASP A 643 42.26 3.36 -27.79
CA ASP A 643 43.61 3.68 -28.21
C ASP A 643 43.98 3.08 -29.58
N ASN A 644 43.35 1.97 -29.94
CA ASN A 644 43.68 1.22 -31.13
C ASN A 644 42.89 1.65 -32.38
N LEU A 645 41.63 2.11 -32.23
CA LEU A 645 40.72 2.29 -33.34
C LEU A 645 40.40 3.77 -33.59
N ARG A 646 40.41 4.19 -34.87
CA ARG A 646 40.02 5.51 -35.36
C ARG A 646 39.10 5.36 -36.56
N GLY A 647 38.24 6.35 -36.80
CA GLY A 647 37.34 6.39 -37.95
C GLY A 647 35.91 6.83 -37.55
N ASN A 648 35.01 6.86 -38.52
CA ASN A 648 33.61 7.20 -38.31
C ASN A 648 32.74 5.93 -38.39
N LEU A 649 31.90 5.76 -37.39
CA LEU A 649 31.00 4.60 -37.27
C LEU A 649 29.58 4.97 -37.66
N ASP A 650 29.05 4.20 -38.61
CA ASP A 650 27.59 4.08 -38.80
C ASP A 650 27.15 2.72 -38.28
N SER A 651 26.02 2.70 -37.55
CA SER A 651 25.51 1.45 -37.02
C SER A 651 23.98 1.43 -36.94
N LYS A 652 23.42 0.22 -37.11
CA LYS A 652 22.01 -0.09 -36.84
C LYS A 652 21.95 -1.30 -35.93
N MET A 653 21.47 -1.10 -34.73
CA MET A 653 21.43 -2.14 -33.67
C MET A 653 20.02 -2.44 -33.23
N ALA A 654 19.69 -3.71 -33.22
CA ALA A 654 18.46 -4.21 -32.56
C ALA A 654 18.84 -4.98 -31.29
N ILE A 655 18.37 -4.52 -30.17
CA ILE A 655 18.81 -4.92 -28.83
C ILE A 655 17.63 -5.52 -28.08
N GLU A 656 17.81 -6.71 -27.51
CA GLU A 656 16.88 -7.38 -26.62
C GLU A 656 17.65 -7.75 -25.34
N VAL A 657 17.33 -7.09 -24.23
CA VAL A 657 17.90 -7.35 -22.91
C VAL A 657 16.82 -7.91 -22.02
N TYR A 658 17.11 -9.00 -21.35
CA TYR A 658 16.25 -9.61 -20.35
C TYR A 658 16.87 -9.43 -18.98
N PHE A 659 16.00 -9.33 -17.97
CA PHE A 659 16.42 -9.23 -16.59
C PHE A 659 15.90 -10.44 -15.82
N ASP A 660 16.64 -10.88 -14.83
CA ASP A 660 16.19 -11.87 -13.87
C ASP A 660 15.22 -11.29 -12.83
N GLU A 661 14.75 -12.11 -11.90
CA GLU A 661 13.82 -11.67 -10.85
C GLU A 661 14.43 -10.64 -9.87
N ALA A 662 15.74 -10.56 -9.79
CA ALA A 662 16.47 -9.61 -8.95
C ALA A 662 16.85 -8.32 -9.69
N GLY A 663 16.57 -8.23 -11.00
CA GLY A 663 16.85 -7.05 -11.83
C GLY A 663 18.25 -7.04 -12.47
N TYR A 664 19.01 -8.13 -12.40
CA TYR A 664 20.28 -8.24 -13.12
C TYR A 664 20.06 -8.61 -14.59
N ILE A 665 20.96 -8.15 -15.44
CA ILE A 665 20.95 -8.54 -16.85
C ILE A 665 21.20 -10.05 -16.95
N ASP A 666 20.29 -10.73 -17.64
CA ASP A 666 20.45 -12.14 -18.01
C ASP A 666 21.29 -12.23 -19.29
N TYR A 667 22.60 -12.37 -19.14
CA TYR A 667 23.54 -12.43 -20.25
C TYR A 667 23.32 -13.66 -21.16
N ASP A 668 22.76 -14.74 -20.64
CA ASP A 668 22.42 -15.93 -21.42
C ASP A 668 21.26 -15.66 -22.40
N ARG A 669 20.41 -14.67 -22.10
CA ARG A 669 19.29 -14.26 -22.93
C ARG A 669 19.52 -12.93 -23.65
N LEU A 670 20.68 -12.29 -23.46
CA LEU A 670 21.07 -11.09 -24.19
C LEU A 670 21.14 -11.41 -25.68
N HIS A 671 20.45 -10.61 -26.51
CA HIS A 671 20.49 -10.75 -27.95
C HIS A 671 20.62 -9.40 -28.64
N ILE A 672 21.71 -9.18 -29.35
CA ILE A 672 21.96 -7.97 -30.14
C ILE A 672 22.27 -8.36 -31.56
N LEU A 673 21.59 -7.76 -32.52
CA LEU A 673 21.91 -7.79 -33.91
C LEU A 673 22.40 -6.40 -34.32
N ALA A 674 23.60 -6.30 -34.88
CA ALA A 674 24.15 -5.02 -35.29
C ALA A 674 24.66 -5.10 -36.75
N GLY A 675 24.29 -4.10 -37.55
CA GLY A 675 25.02 -3.78 -38.78
C GLY A 675 25.96 -2.64 -38.48
N ILE A 676 27.23 -2.79 -38.78
CA ILE A 676 28.27 -1.78 -38.52
C ILE A 676 28.98 -1.42 -39.81
N GLY A 677 29.36 -0.14 -39.93
CA GLY A 677 30.27 0.34 -40.96
C GLY A 677 31.24 1.34 -40.35
N ILE A 678 32.54 1.08 -40.44
CA ILE A 678 33.60 2.01 -40.04
C ILE A 678 34.29 2.55 -41.30
N TYR A 679 34.23 3.86 -41.45
CA TYR A 679 34.77 4.57 -42.60
C TYR A 679 36.00 5.38 -42.23
N ASP A 680 36.96 5.53 -43.20
CA ASP A 680 38.24 6.21 -43.00
C ASP A 680 39.02 5.66 -41.77
N GLY A 681 38.91 4.34 -41.58
CA GLY A 681 39.40 3.65 -40.40
C GLY A 681 40.92 3.49 -40.36
N GLU A 682 41.46 3.60 -39.13
CA GLU A 682 42.87 3.31 -38.87
C GLU A 682 42.99 2.50 -37.58
N LEU A 683 43.71 1.37 -37.66
CA LEU A 683 44.07 0.55 -36.51
C LEU A 683 45.52 0.87 -36.12
N ARG A 684 45.75 1.18 -34.83
CA ARG A 684 47.06 1.58 -34.29
C ARG A 684 47.48 0.66 -33.17
N ASN A 685 48.78 0.29 -33.18
CA ASN A 685 49.47 -0.46 -32.10
C ASN A 685 48.61 -1.66 -31.59
N PHE A 686 48.01 -2.40 -32.48
CA PHE A 686 47.15 -3.53 -32.12
C PHE A 686 48.01 -4.80 -31.95
N GLU A 687 48.23 -5.22 -30.72
CA GLU A 687 49.16 -6.31 -30.36
C GLU A 687 48.88 -7.63 -31.06
N MET A 688 47.60 -7.95 -31.32
CA MET A 688 47.27 -9.17 -32.06
C MET A 688 47.88 -9.19 -33.46
N LEU A 689 47.99 -8.02 -34.12
CA LEU A 689 48.67 -7.93 -35.41
C LEU A 689 50.20 -8.10 -35.31
N GLU A 690 50.82 -7.78 -34.18
CA GLU A 690 52.26 -7.96 -33.97
C GLU A 690 52.65 -9.45 -34.00
N ASN A 691 51.74 -10.33 -33.59
CA ASN A 691 51.94 -11.78 -33.70
C ASN A 691 52.04 -12.24 -35.16
N PHE A 692 51.58 -11.43 -36.12
CA PHE A 692 51.82 -11.63 -37.55
C PHE A 692 53.11 -10.99 -38.05
N ALA A 693 53.92 -10.39 -37.18
CA ALA A 693 55.22 -9.77 -37.57
C ALA A 693 56.21 -10.76 -38.15
N ALA A 694 56.10 -12.05 -37.92
CA ALA A 694 56.86 -13.08 -38.62
C ALA A 694 56.68 -13.04 -40.15
N PHE A 695 55.55 -12.48 -40.60
CA PHE A 695 55.16 -12.40 -42.02
C PHE A 695 55.32 -10.99 -42.62
N LEU A 696 55.17 -9.92 -41.77
CA LEU A 696 55.18 -8.52 -42.17
C LEU A 696 56.24 -7.72 -41.43
N LYS A 697 56.63 -6.53 -41.92
CA LYS A 697 57.47 -5.61 -41.16
C LYS A 697 56.65 -5.05 -39.99
N THR A 698 57.17 -5.13 -38.74
CA THR A 698 56.52 -4.59 -37.54
C THR A 698 56.06 -3.15 -37.72
N ARG A 699 56.92 -2.32 -38.44
CA ARG A 699 56.56 -0.91 -38.69
C ARG A 699 55.27 -0.72 -39.53
N ASP A 700 54.95 -1.68 -40.42
CA ASP A 700 53.77 -1.62 -41.30
C ASP A 700 52.50 -2.12 -40.53
N LEU A 701 52.65 -2.68 -39.32
CA LEU A 701 51.60 -3.13 -38.44
C LEU A 701 51.30 -2.14 -37.32
N GLU A 702 52.22 -1.20 -37.02
CA GLU A 702 51.94 -0.14 -36.02
C GLU A 702 50.79 0.77 -36.43
N ARG A 703 50.59 0.95 -37.77
CA ARG A 703 49.47 1.76 -38.31
C ARG A 703 48.93 1.10 -39.57
N VAL A 704 47.70 0.64 -39.47
CA VAL A 704 47.00 -0.06 -40.57
C VAL A 704 45.76 0.73 -40.94
N ARG A 705 45.76 1.36 -42.13
CA ARG A 705 44.56 2.00 -42.68
C ARG A 705 43.73 0.99 -43.43
N PHE A 706 42.42 1.11 -43.30
CA PHE A 706 41.42 0.41 -44.12
C PHE A 706 40.42 1.42 -44.70
N SER A 707 39.87 1.12 -45.89
CA SER A 707 38.94 2.04 -46.55
C SER A 707 37.58 2.09 -45.83
N GLN A 708 37.06 0.91 -45.58
CA GLN A 708 35.82 0.68 -44.93
C GLN A 708 35.81 -0.74 -44.36
N LEU A 709 35.25 -0.86 -43.17
CA LEU A 709 35.04 -2.12 -42.50
C LEU A 709 33.55 -2.23 -42.24
N GLU A 710 32.88 -3.13 -42.95
CA GLU A 710 31.42 -3.28 -42.85
C GLU A 710 31.11 -4.72 -42.51
N ASN A 711 30.27 -4.95 -41.53
CA ASN A 711 29.82 -6.28 -41.19
C ASN A 711 28.47 -6.26 -40.44
N TYR A 712 27.89 -7.42 -40.29
CA TYR A 712 26.81 -7.69 -39.39
C TYR A 712 27.34 -8.53 -38.22
N LEU A 713 26.96 -8.19 -37.01
CA LEU A 713 27.36 -8.87 -35.79
C LEU A 713 26.15 -9.44 -35.10
N GLU A 714 26.32 -10.57 -34.43
CA GLU A 714 25.33 -11.09 -33.49
C GLU A 714 26.00 -11.31 -32.15
N ILE A 715 25.40 -10.75 -31.08
CA ILE A 715 25.72 -11.07 -29.69
C ILE A 715 24.64 -11.93 -29.14
N LYS A 716 24.99 -13.13 -28.73
CA LYS A 716 24.01 -14.10 -28.21
C LYS A 716 24.70 -15.12 -27.30
N ASN A 717 24.04 -15.51 -26.23
CA ASN A 717 24.52 -16.54 -25.29
C ASN A 717 25.98 -16.26 -24.82
N GLY A 718 26.29 -15.01 -24.48
CA GLY A 718 27.62 -14.65 -24.01
C GLY A 718 28.73 -14.69 -25.06
N SER A 719 28.38 -14.70 -26.34
CA SER A 719 29.34 -14.74 -27.44
C SER A 719 29.02 -13.68 -28.52
N VAL A 720 30.06 -13.07 -29.07
CA VAL A 720 30.02 -12.19 -30.26
C VAL A 720 30.35 -13.01 -31.49
N SER A 721 29.42 -13.14 -32.41
CA SER A 721 29.64 -13.80 -33.70
C SER A 721 29.92 -12.77 -34.77
N ILE A 722 31.04 -12.96 -35.47
CA ILE A 722 31.55 -12.09 -36.55
C ILE A 722 31.46 -12.87 -37.85
N PRO A 723 30.38 -12.68 -38.63
CA PRO A 723 30.30 -13.31 -39.94
C PRO A 723 31.39 -12.91 -40.88
N THR A 724 31.60 -13.73 -41.97
CA THR A 724 32.64 -13.52 -42.94
C THR A 724 32.65 -12.10 -43.50
N MET A 725 33.77 -11.42 -43.40
CA MET A 725 33.98 -10.11 -44.00
C MET A 725 35.34 -10.01 -44.66
N PHE A 726 35.41 -9.22 -45.77
CA PHE A 726 36.62 -8.86 -46.44
C PHE A 726 37.18 -7.53 -45.92
N ILE A 727 38.43 -7.50 -45.54
CA ILE A 727 39.14 -6.30 -45.09
C ILE A 727 40.23 -5.94 -46.09
N GLN A 728 40.09 -4.78 -46.72
CA GLN A 728 41.14 -4.20 -47.56
C GLN A 728 41.92 -3.17 -46.77
N SER A 729 43.22 -3.41 -46.56
CA SER A 729 44.06 -2.54 -45.75
C SER A 729 45.40 -2.17 -46.44
N SER A 730 46.09 -1.23 -45.79
CA SER A 730 47.45 -0.82 -46.20
C SER A 730 48.51 -1.85 -45.88
N ALA A 731 48.31 -2.77 -44.96
CA ALA A 731 49.25 -3.80 -44.54
C ALA A 731 49.03 -5.12 -45.28
N MET A 732 47.80 -5.63 -45.30
CA MET A 732 47.41 -6.87 -45.95
C MET A 732 45.93 -6.90 -46.21
N ASN A 733 45.52 -7.60 -47.26
CA ASN A 733 44.08 -7.91 -47.43
C ASN A 733 43.79 -9.26 -46.78
N MET A 734 42.63 -9.34 -46.10
CA MET A 734 42.20 -10.56 -45.44
C MET A 734 40.69 -10.79 -45.53
N THR A 735 40.26 -12.05 -45.43
CA THR A 735 38.89 -12.42 -45.09
C THR A 735 38.92 -13.05 -43.70
N ILE A 736 37.99 -12.63 -42.83
CA ILE A 736 37.89 -13.11 -41.45
C ILE A 736 36.48 -13.48 -41.11
N SER A 737 36.29 -14.50 -40.30
CA SER A 737 35.05 -14.82 -39.57
C SER A 737 35.41 -15.49 -38.26
N GLY A 738 34.47 -15.53 -37.29
CA GLY A 738 34.64 -16.26 -36.03
C GLY A 738 33.76 -15.78 -34.90
N ASP A 739 34.03 -16.39 -33.78
CA ASP A 739 33.29 -16.14 -32.53
C ASP A 739 34.26 -15.70 -31.43
N HIS A 740 33.77 -14.80 -30.56
CA HIS A 740 34.49 -14.34 -29.37
C HIS A 740 33.56 -14.38 -28.17
N THR A 741 33.87 -15.19 -27.16
CA THR A 741 33.06 -15.27 -25.93
C THR A 741 33.41 -14.14 -24.95
N PHE A 742 32.48 -13.78 -24.08
CA PHE A 742 32.73 -12.80 -23.02
C PHE A 742 33.79 -13.30 -21.99
N GLU A 743 34.09 -14.59 -21.98
CA GLU A 743 35.18 -15.19 -21.19
C GLU A 743 36.55 -15.13 -21.89
N ASN A 744 36.68 -14.29 -22.93
CA ASN A 744 37.91 -14.10 -23.71
C ASN A 744 38.42 -15.38 -24.41
N TYR A 745 37.54 -16.25 -24.89
CA TYR A 745 37.86 -17.35 -25.76
C TYR A 745 37.54 -17.00 -27.21
N ILE A 746 38.50 -17.21 -28.14
CA ILE A 746 38.36 -16.89 -29.55
C ILE A 746 38.36 -18.16 -30.41
N ASP A 747 37.63 -18.13 -31.53
CA ASP A 747 37.68 -19.10 -32.63
C ASP A 747 37.51 -18.33 -33.95
N TYR A 748 38.64 -17.97 -34.55
CA TYR A 748 38.68 -17.18 -35.77
C TYR A 748 39.20 -17.96 -36.95
N ASN A 749 38.59 -17.75 -38.10
CA ASN A 749 38.99 -18.25 -39.39
C ASN A 749 39.52 -17.10 -40.26
N ILE A 750 40.71 -17.22 -40.78
CA ILE A 750 41.36 -16.14 -41.51
C ILE A 750 41.93 -16.67 -42.84
N LYS A 751 41.65 -15.92 -43.92
CA LYS A 751 42.28 -16.07 -45.24
C LYS A 751 43.16 -14.87 -45.52
N VAL A 752 44.45 -15.07 -45.84
CA VAL A 752 45.38 -14.03 -46.25
C VAL A 752 46.09 -14.41 -47.53
N ASN A 753 46.56 -13.43 -48.32
CA ASN A 753 47.30 -13.71 -49.53
C ASN A 753 48.82 -13.63 -49.26
N ALA A 754 49.54 -14.78 -49.35
CA ALA A 754 50.95 -14.89 -49.02
C ALA A 754 51.86 -14.10 -50.00
N SER A 755 51.43 -13.88 -51.22
CA SER A 755 52.21 -13.10 -52.16
C SER A 755 52.24 -11.60 -51.81
N GLN A 756 51.17 -11.08 -51.27
CA GLN A 756 51.15 -9.71 -50.79
C GLN A 756 51.99 -9.57 -49.50
N VAL A 757 51.91 -10.53 -48.62
CA VAL A 757 52.71 -10.60 -47.39
C VAL A 757 54.25 -10.61 -47.78
N LEU A 758 54.64 -11.45 -48.71
CA LEU A 758 56.03 -11.52 -49.22
C LEU A 758 56.49 -10.25 -49.95
N ALA A 759 55.63 -9.66 -50.79
CA ALA A 759 55.93 -8.45 -51.52
C ALA A 759 56.16 -7.26 -50.56
N ASN A 760 55.28 -7.13 -49.50
CA ASN A 760 55.42 -6.10 -48.44
C ASN A 760 56.72 -6.31 -47.61
N LYS A 761 57.15 -7.55 -47.35
CA LYS A 761 58.33 -7.83 -46.57
C LYS A 761 59.62 -7.39 -47.32
N ILE A 762 59.65 -7.42 -48.66
CA ILE A 762 60.79 -7.09 -49.51
C ILE A 762 60.73 -5.63 -50.03
N GLY A 763 59.52 -5.05 -50.13
CA GLY A 763 59.23 -3.72 -50.64
C GLY A 763 59.70 -2.57 -49.75
N ARG A 764 59.67 -1.32 -50.32
CA ARG A 764 59.86 -0.10 -49.52
C ARG A 764 58.59 0.18 -48.70
N HIS A 765 58.82 0.70 -47.53
CA HIS A 765 57.72 1.20 -46.69
C HIS A 765 56.99 2.33 -47.42
N ASP A 766 55.64 2.24 -47.54
CA ASP A 766 54.81 3.32 -48.08
C ASP A 766 54.42 4.23 -46.92
N SER A 767 54.94 5.44 -46.87
CA SER A 767 54.63 6.45 -45.83
C SER A 767 53.20 6.97 -45.93
N ASP A 768 52.55 6.83 -47.07
CA ASP A 768 51.18 7.34 -47.31
C ASP A 768 50.10 6.34 -46.93
N LEU A 769 50.51 5.14 -46.47
CA LEU A 769 49.60 4.04 -46.07
C LEU A 769 48.49 3.75 -47.11
N SER A 770 48.92 3.70 -48.39
CA SER A 770 48.04 3.43 -49.54
C SER A 770 47.46 2.03 -49.44
N LEU A 771 46.16 1.89 -49.74
CA LEU A 771 45.45 0.58 -49.66
C LEU A 771 46.02 -0.38 -50.71
N LEU A 772 46.25 -1.63 -50.31
CA LEU A 772 46.68 -2.68 -51.18
C LEU A 772 45.56 -3.13 -52.13
N ARG A 773 45.83 -3.19 -53.41
CA ARG A 773 44.85 -3.71 -54.37
C ARG A 773 44.60 -5.20 -54.12
N ALA A 774 43.32 -5.62 -54.04
CA ALA A 774 42.99 -7.03 -54.04
C ALA A 774 43.46 -7.66 -55.40
N ARG A 775 44.33 -8.67 -55.36
CA ARG A 775 44.88 -9.32 -56.61
C ARG A 775 44.60 -10.81 -56.53
N ARG A 776 44.09 -11.36 -57.57
CA ARG A 776 43.88 -12.78 -57.83
C ARG A 776 45.20 -13.53 -58.11
N ASN A 777 46.00 -13.83 -57.14
CA ASN A 777 47.14 -14.74 -57.25
C ASN A 777 46.77 -16.04 -56.51
N GLY A 778 45.88 -16.84 -57.09
CA GLY A 778 45.31 -18.05 -56.54
C GLY A 778 46.24 -19.16 -56.07
N PHE A 779 47.52 -19.01 -56.28
CA PHE A 779 48.53 -19.98 -55.80
C PHE A 779 49.01 -19.75 -54.36
N PHE A 780 48.66 -18.62 -53.71
CA PHE A 780 49.32 -18.26 -52.47
C PHE A 780 48.38 -17.82 -51.37
N ASN A 781 47.08 -18.23 -51.44
CA ASN A 781 46.16 -17.98 -50.30
C ASN A 781 46.44 -18.97 -49.19
N MET A 782 46.65 -18.42 -47.98
CA MET A 782 46.84 -19.17 -46.74
C MET A 782 45.60 -19.08 -45.90
N TYR A 783 45.25 -20.17 -45.27
CA TYR A 783 44.04 -20.30 -44.44
C TYR A 783 44.47 -20.76 -43.05
N PHE A 784 44.10 -19.95 -42.05
CA PHE A 784 44.44 -20.21 -40.67
C PHE A 784 43.18 -20.28 -39.81
N LYS A 785 43.16 -21.21 -38.90
CA LYS A 785 42.27 -21.22 -37.77
C LYS A 785 43.06 -20.78 -36.53
N ILE A 786 42.50 -19.81 -35.79
CA ILE A 786 43.06 -19.26 -34.56
C ILE A 786 42.05 -19.51 -33.45
N PHE A 787 42.45 -20.24 -32.40
CA PHE A 787 41.51 -20.61 -31.33
C PHE A 787 42.21 -20.72 -29.98
N GLY A 788 41.42 -20.55 -28.90
CA GLY A 788 41.92 -20.64 -27.51
C GLY A 788 41.66 -19.37 -26.72
N PRO A 789 42.13 -19.34 -25.47
CA PRO A 789 42.11 -18.12 -24.67
C PRO A 789 42.88 -17.01 -25.37
N LEU A 790 42.42 -15.80 -25.29
CA LEU A 790 42.95 -14.64 -26.03
C LEU A 790 44.43 -14.37 -25.75
N ASP A 791 44.90 -14.59 -24.53
CA ASP A 791 46.29 -14.37 -24.10
C ASP A 791 47.22 -15.48 -24.60
N THR A 792 46.69 -16.67 -24.90
CA THR A 792 47.49 -17.90 -25.20
C THR A 792 46.90 -18.70 -26.36
N PHE A 793 46.42 -18.01 -27.37
CA PHE A 793 45.76 -18.65 -28.52
C PHE A 793 46.72 -19.52 -29.31
N THR A 794 46.17 -20.49 -30.02
CA THR A 794 46.87 -21.38 -30.94
C THR A 794 46.35 -21.14 -32.35
N TYR A 795 47.24 -21.33 -33.33
CA TYR A 795 46.86 -21.26 -34.72
C TYR A 795 47.31 -22.49 -35.51
N GLU A 796 46.51 -22.87 -36.48
CA GLU A 796 46.81 -23.99 -37.37
C GLU A 796 46.38 -23.70 -38.81
N ARG A 797 47.03 -24.39 -39.79
CA ARG A 797 46.60 -24.32 -41.19
C ARG A 797 45.43 -25.28 -41.43
N ALA A 798 44.28 -24.75 -41.75
CA ALA A 798 43.04 -25.52 -41.85
C ALA A 798 42.18 -25.15 -43.07
N LYS A 799 42.73 -25.23 -44.30
CA LYS A 799 42.11 -24.74 -45.54
C LYS A 799 40.67 -25.25 -45.74
N ARG A 800 40.40 -26.54 -45.53
CA ARG A 800 39.07 -27.12 -45.77
C ARG A 800 38.06 -26.63 -44.71
N GLU A 801 38.49 -26.56 -43.49
CA GLU A 801 37.69 -26.15 -42.35
C GLU A 801 37.29 -24.66 -42.44
N VAL A 802 38.32 -23.80 -42.66
CA VAL A 802 38.13 -22.36 -42.84
C VAL A 802 37.17 -22.05 -44.01
N LYS A 803 37.32 -22.72 -45.17
CA LYS A 803 36.40 -22.55 -46.29
C LYS A 803 34.98 -23.02 -45.98
N SER A 804 34.84 -24.07 -45.21
CA SER A 804 33.53 -24.54 -44.76
C SER A 804 32.87 -23.53 -43.84
N ASP A 805 33.65 -22.96 -42.92
CA ASP A 805 33.20 -21.98 -41.95
C ASP A 805 32.78 -20.66 -42.61
N PHE A 806 33.58 -20.18 -43.60
CA PHE A 806 33.19 -19.00 -44.39
C PHE A 806 31.81 -19.19 -45.07
N ARG A 807 31.55 -20.37 -45.64
CA ARG A 807 30.25 -20.64 -46.27
C ARG A 807 29.10 -20.67 -45.28
N ARG A 808 29.28 -21.23 -44.05
CA ARG A 808 28.29 -21.23 -42.99
C ARG A 808 28.06 -19.83 -42.48
N SER A 809 29.13 -19.09 -42.26
CA SER A 809 29.14 -17.72 -41.78
C SER A 809 28.44 -16.77 -42.75
N GLU A 810 28.58 -16.98 -44.09
CA GLU A 810 27.86 -16.21 -45.11
C GLU A 810 26.33 -16.37 -44.99
N ALA A 811 25.85 -17.59 -44.76
CA ALA A 811 24.42 -17.82 -44.56
C ALA A 811 23.93 -17.14 -43.27
N HIS A 812 24.75 -17.16 -42.20
CA HIS A 812 24.45 -16.46 -40.97
C HIS A 812 24.40 -14.94 -41.16
N ARG A 813 25.38 -14.37 -41.85
CA ARG A 813 25.43 -12.95 -42.25
C ARG A 813 24.13 -12.52 -42.96
N GLN A 814 23.66 -13.32 -43.92
CA GLN A 814 22.44 -13.03 -44.65
C GLN A 814 21.21 -13.06 -43.75
N ALA A 815 21.14 -13.98 -42.79
CA ALA A 815 20.03 -14.06 -41.80
C ALA A 815 19.99 -12.82 -40.90
N ILE A 816 21.15 -12.34 -40.42
CA ILE A 816 21.23 -11.11 -39.62
C ILE A 816 20.76 -9.91 -40.45
N ARG A 817 21.30 -9.81 -41.70
CA ARG A 817 20.92 -8.75 -42.64
C ARG A 817 19.40 -8.69 -42.84
N GLU A 818 18.76 -9.80 -43.18
CA GLU A 818 17.32 -9.87 -43.39
C GLU A 818 16.53 -9.49 -42.13
N SER A 819 17.03 -9.87 -40.97
CA SER A 819 16.40 -9.50 -39.69
C SER A 819 16.49 -7.99 -39.43
N LEU A 820 17.63 -7.37 -39.66
CA LEU A 820 17.82 -5.93 -39.54
C LEU A 820 17.01 -5.17 -40.58
N GLU A 821 16.98 -5.66 -41.86
CA GLU A 821 16.19 -5.05 -42.92
C GLU A 821 14.69 -5.01 -42.59
N ARG A 822 14.16 -6.08 -42.02
CA ARG A 822 12.75 -6.11 -41.52
C ARG A 822 12.49 -5.10 -40.41
N ARG A 823 13.49 -4.82 -39.55
CA ARG A 823 13.35 -3.92 -38.39
C ARG A 823 13.57 -2.45 -38.71
N PHE A 824 14.46 -2.14 -39.67
CA PHE A 824 14.88 -0.77 -40.00
C PHE A 824 14.44 -0.32 -41.41
N GLY A 825 13.98 -1.23 -42.26
CA GLY A 825 13.64 -0.94 -43.68
C GLY A 825 14.85 -0.79 -44.56
N THR A 826 16.00 -0.41 -44.01
CA THR A 826 17.29 -0.27 -44.71
C THR A 826 18.40 -0.83 -43.83
N VAL A 827 19.46 -1.33 -44.46
CA VAL A 827 20.65 -1.87 -43.79
C VAL A 827 21.91 -1.19 -44.30
N ILE A 828 22.99 -1.31 -43.55
CA ILE A 828 24.33 -0.93 -44.01
C ILE A 828 24.72 -1.84 -45.18
N GLN A 829 25.13 -1.25 -46.28
CA GLN A 829 25.55 -2.03 -47.44
C GLN A 829 26.97 -2.47 -47.24
N MET A 830 27.20 -3.74 -47.39
CA MET A 830 28.54 -4.31 -47.26
C MET A 830 29.32 -4.25 -48.56
N VAL A 831 30.63 -4.11 -48.38
CA VAL A 831 31.59 -4.31 -49.50
C VAL A 831 31.61 -5.78 -49.82
N GLU A 832 31.31 -6.11 -51.08
CA GLU A 832 31.48 -7.46 -51.57
C GLU A 832 32.95 -7.80 -51.73
N GLU A 833 33.31 -9.07 -51.45
CA GLU A 833 34.66 -9.55 -51.70
C GLU A 833 34.99 -9.37 -53.18
N PRO A 834 36.09 -8.65 -53.52
CA PRO A 834 36.40 -8.39 -54.91
C PRO A 834 36.64 -9.69 -55.70
N THR A 835 36.18 -9.73 -56.98
CA THR A 835 36.33 -10.92 -57.82
C THR A 835 37.80 -11.35 -57.95
N ASP A 836 38.70 -10.38 -57.88
CA ASP A 836 40.18 -10.63 -57.94
C ASP A 836 40.68 -11.25 -56.60
N TRP A 837 39.90 -11.29 -55.51
CA TRP A 837 40.23 -11.90 -54.24
C TRP A 837 39.65 -13.31 -54.09
N LEU A 838 38.65 -13.66 -54.90
CA LEU A 838 38.05 -14.99 -54.89
C LEU A 838 39.06 -16.05 -55.34
N ASP A 839 38.97 -17.23 -54.73
CA ASP A 839 39.74 -18.38 -55.19
C ASP A 839 39.34 -18.74 -56.62
N ALA A 840 40.32 -19.24 -57.42
CA ALA A 840 40.01 -19.82 -58.73
C ALA A 840 39.08 -21.01 -58.54
N ASP A 841 37.96 -21.02 -59.29
CA ASP A 841 36.97 -22.09 -59.25
C ASP A 841 37.65 -23.46 -59.35
N GLU A 842 37.34 -24.35 -58.43
CA GLU A 842 37.93 -25.71 -58.39
C GLU A 842 37.56 -26.58 -59.61
N SER A 843 36.70 -26.09 -60.51
CA SER A 843 36.29 -26.73 -61.74
C SER A 843 37.36 -26.77 -62.84
N ILE A 844 38.54 -26.12 -62.67
CA ILE A 844 39.61 -26.05 -63.66
C ILE A 844 40.80 -26.92 -63.25
N PHE A 845 40.84 -27.46 -62.06
CA PHE A 845 41.96 -28.33 -61.63
C PHE A 845 41.44 -29.75 -61.36
N GLU A 846 41.75 -30.71 -62.16
CA GLU A 846 41.58 -32.14 -61.91
C GLU A 846 42.29 -32.53 -60.60
N PRO A 847 41.74 -33.43 -59.78
CA PRO A 847 42.33 -33.84 -58.54
C PRO A 847 43.61 -34.70 -58.80
N GLY A 848 44.78 -34.11 -58.81
CA GLY A 848 45.95 -34.91 -59.10
C GLY A 848 47.28 -34.32 -58.76
N THR A 849 47.40 -33.06 -58.41
CA THR A 849 48.71 -32.48 -58.08
C THR A 849 48.67 -31.49 -56.97
N ASP A 850 48.49 -32.02 -55.79
CA ASP A 850 48.75 -31.26 -54.55
C ASP A 850 50.26 -31.19 -54.40
N GLY A 851 50.91 -30.22 -55.09
CA GLY A 851 52.29 -29.80 -54.79
C GLY A 851 52.23 -28.99 -53.45
N GLU A 852 52.28 -29.68 -52.39
CA GLU A 852 52.51 -29.08 -51.08
C GLU A 852 53.94 -28.59 -51.06
N MET A 853 54.21 -27.30 -51.26
CA MET A 853 55.47 -26.72 -50.81
C MET A 853 55.40 -26.58 -49.30
N GLU A 854 55.97 -27.53 -48.58
CA GLU A 854 56.23 -27.43 -47.15
C GLU A 854 57.20 -26.30 -46.89
N PHE A 855 56.73 -25.17 -46.41
CA PHE A 855 57.60 -24.21 -45.73
C PHE A 855 57.73 -24.65 -44.28
N GLU A 856 58.81 -25.27 -43.91
CA GLU A 856 59.26 -25.46 -42.54
C GLU A 856 59.38 -24.10 -41.86
N LEU A 857 58.40 -23.73 -41.04
CA LEU A 857 58.58 -22.68 -40.04
C LEU A 857 59.40 -23.32 -38.91
N GLN A 858 60.73 -22.98 -38.83
CA GLN A 858 61.51 -23.29 -37.64
C GLN A 858 60.86 -22.64 -36.43
N GLY A 859 60.21 -23.46 -35.62
CA GLY A 859 59.69 -23.05 -34.34
C GLY A 859 60.81 -22.65 -33.41
N GLY A 860 60.95 -21.38 -33.14
CA GLY A 860 61.74 -20.88 -32.03
C GLY A 860 61.03 -21.22 -30.73
N GLY A 861 61.28 -22.41 -30.15
CA GLY A 861 61.10 -22.69 -28.75
C GLY A 861 62.12 -21.91 -27.94
N GLY A 862 61.71 -20.89 -27.27
CA GLY A 862 62.49 -20.17 -26.27
C GLY A 862 61.81 -20.34 -24.93
N GLU A 863 62.51 -20.82 -23.93
CA GLU A 863 62.24 -21.09 -22.51
C GLU A 863 61.52 -19.95 -21.79
#